data_39c7c0225b4319ebad8042e586dda06e
#
_entry.id   39c7c0225b4319ebad8042e586dda06e
#
_cell.length_a   1.000
_cell.length_b   1.000
_cell.length_c   1.000
_cell.angle_alpha   90.00
_cell.angle_beta   90.00
_cell.angle_gamma   90.00
#
_symmetry.space_group_name_H-M   'P 1'
#
loop_
_entity.id
_entity.type
_entity.pdbx_description
1 polymer ?
#
loop_
_entity_poly.entity_id
_entity_poly.type
_entity_poly.pdbx_seq_one_letter_code
_entity_poly.pdbx_strand_id
1 'polypeptide(L)'
;MNPVTKWLLISLLALLPVSLAAAVELKLTFPQNRTVFQTNERIDVSVVRSSEAGGLPAGVLTLTLAGETSTMTFTFELKGAAAVDGEGSATDHLHLNGWLIKPGTYTLTATMGGASDKADIDIFSHIRKSSYRVIRWEGPRGDDMRGEGEDGLGFNLYGGGTEEMSIREKMDITGWCAMGSSGVFVHQYDSNLDCDWSDPYVYLGAIQRGMDTGLSFRTMPNAVGVHLIYEPGLTWNVHPYLQRANGEPDSSPHDIPSQRRAYESAFDKEQPWANDVDIQTPEGLAAWTRINEFKLGYLDAFWKASRDAVERIKPGALALTGSMYGWNALYDGYYFNNARSLPVIAGHGSFGHNSGTKNMNPSFVLEFSLPRQKDKPTWYRPGWAWYTAEQLRLEQYMSFITGIQGLAQPMASTTSGLSETVQEINQVASRLGTIFVKPAYTKQAVAVLYSKSDTYRHHAGKARHALTLDEVYLATRLMQCPITAVVEEDVLDGTLAGHRAVIVAGVEYLDPAVVDALADFAAGSGVVIVSDDVTVDIPGATKLGMEARAYSEAVIGPAIAGIRDGQAQHAKWIEMDTFTERVEYVRPLAKRLGEVLAEKKILPPFRTNVDTIAAGYQVRGEIEYILAVNFTIGSQPKPSQYTGFMEPGPAAATITLPDNGRPVYDALVGKEMKLDKDKNGLRADLEFAGGDMKVFARPARPIGGVLVASPVVRVDLTREGQPPIQMDLAATLVDKDNNVISGTAPLQIVVKDPAGNVRYDLFRATDLGVCSLTLPLAANDTGGTWTVEVTDLLAGTKGEASFEFKPLTRARSLAGATHRAVFFGDDKANIYRFFRDQRNVTIAVGDSDYNRAAAERLVKILKPYNITAEIVLAKTVPARELTDEEAHTWCGTVAAGAKSGVRPGRENSPAVVGWELPHPVIVLGTPEDNVMLSLMKERRVLPYTPDATFPGRGNGMVAWNLHTLGHDVHALVCIAYDAAGMSQAVGTLFELGVGLDPLLPLALPSSATIEVAK
;
A
#
# COMPACT_ATOMS: atom_id res chain seq x y z
N MET A 1 -71.53 -47.96 -28.12
CA MET A 1 -70.45 -48.30 -27.17
C MET A 1 -71.14 -48.75 -25.85
N ASN A 2 -70.76 -49.94 -25.43
CA ASN A 2 -71.34 -50.62 -24.26
C ASN A 2 -70.91 -49.94 -22.97
N PRO A 3 -71.73 -49.67 -21.95
CA PRO A 3 -71.41 -49.00 -20.72
C PRO A 3 -70.22 -49.65 -20.00
N VAL A 4 -69.89 -50.90 -20.16
CA VAL A 4 -68.75 -51.61 -19.60
C VAL A 4 -67.43 -51.10 -20.20
N THR A 5 -67.37 -50.75 -21.48
CA THR A 5 -66.21 -50.27 -22.18
C THR A 5 -65.86 -48.83 -21.74
N LYS A 6 -66.86 -48.03 -21.33
CA LYS A 6 -66.62 -46.67 -20.77
C LYS A 6 -66.01 -46.73 -19.40
N TRP A 7 -66.43 -47.69 -18.56
CA TRP A 7 -65.79 -47.86 -17.21
C TRP A 7 -64.38 -48.39 -17.28
N LEU A 8 -64.03 -49.23 -18.21
CA LEU A 8 -62.64 -49.70 -18.42
C LEU A 8 -61.75 -48.61 -18.96
N LEU A 9 -62.29 -47.69 -19.82
CA LEU A 9 -61.44 -46.58 -20.27
C LEU A 9 -61.20 -45.53 -19.17
N ILE A 10 -62.18 -45.26 -18.28
CA ILE A 10 -62.05 -44.35 -17.18
C ILE A 10 -61.14 -44.95 -16.07
N SER A 11 -61.18 -46.28 -15.86
CA SER A 11 -60.30 -46.95 -14.94
C SER A 11 -58.88 -47.08 -15.47
N LEU A 12 -58.66 -47.12 -16.79
CA LEU A 12 -57.32 -47.08 -17.37
C LEU A 12 -56.67 -45.69 -17.38
N LEU A 13 -57.48 -44.61 -17.47
CA LEU A 13 -57.04 -43.24 -17.33
C LEU A 13 -56.77 -42.87 -15.86
N ALA A 14 -57.33 -43.56 -14.87
CA ALA A 14 -57.05 -43.30 -13.45
C ALA A 14 -55.86 -44.07 -12.91
N LEU A 15 -55.17 -44.89 -13.75
CA LEU A 15 -53.99 -45.66 -13.41
C LEU A 15 -52.73 -45.22 -14.15
N LEU A 16 -52.76 -44.06 -14.83
CA LEU A 16 -51.50 -43.41 -15.17
C LEU A 16 -50.89 -42.88 -13.88
N PRO A 17 -49.68 -43.35 -13.47
CA PRO A 17 -49.01 -42.73 -12.36
C PRO A 17 -48.77 -41.28 -12.80
N VAL A 18 -49.50 -40.36 -12.23
CA VAL A 18 -49.04 -38.98 -12.16
C VAL A 18 -47.74 -39.12 -11.35
N SER A 19 -46.62 -39.30 -12.05
CA SER A 19 -45.33 -39.07 -11.39
C SER A 19 -45.42 -37.65 -10.92
N LEU A 20 -45.76 -37.47 -9.65
CA LEU A 20 -45.45 -36.22 -8.99
C LEU A 20 -43.94 -36.01 -9.19
N ALA A 21 -43.59 -35.27 -10.21
CA ALA A 21 -42.23 -34.81 -10.36
C ALA A 21 -41.92 -34.14 -9.03
N ALA A 22 -41.00 -34.71 -8.29
CA ALA A 22 -40.58 -34.16 -7.01
C ALA A 22 -40.27 -32.68 -7.22
N ALA A 23 -40.87 -31.85 -6.39
CA ALA A 23 -40.65 -30.42 -6.47
C ALA A 23 -39.16 -30.16 -6.16
N VAL A 24 -38.46 -29.58 -7.11
CA VAL A 24 -37.11 -29.13 -6.89
C VAL A 24 -37.22 -27.80 -6.12
N GLU A 25 -36.49 -27.70 -5.03
CA GLU A 25 -36.27 -26.44 -4.33
C GLU A 25 -34.94 -25.82 -4.78
N LEU A 26 -34.88 -24.51 -4.86
CA LEU A 26 -33.68 -23.75 -5.17
C LEU A 26 -33.33 -22.85 -4.01
N LYS A 27 -32.01 -22.73 -3.73
CA LYS A 27 -31.46 -21.76 -2.77
C LYS A 27 -30.23 -21.11 -3.36
N LEU A 28 -30.25 -19.78 -3.47
CA LEU A 28 -29.09 -18.97 -3.80
C LEU A 28 -28.20 -18.77 -2.57
N THR A 29 -26.91 -18.99 -2.73
CA THR A 29 -25.92 -18.73 -1.69
C THR A 29 -24.68 -18.07 -2.28
N PHE A 30 -23.98 -17.31 -1.46
CA PHE A 30 -22.73 -16.66 -1.83
C PHE A 30 -21.62 -17.06 -0.85
N PRO A 31 -20.37 -17.26 -1.32
CA PRO A 31 -19.24 -17.49 -0.41
C PRO A 31 -19.17 -16.41 0.65
N GLN A 32 -19.03 -16.81 1.91
CA GLN A 32 -18.98 -15.92 3.07
C GLN A 32 -20.22 -15.01 3.24
N ASN A 33 -21.36 -15.35 2.63
CA ASN A 33 -22.59 -14.55 2.57
C ASN A 33 -22.37 -13.13 2.00
N ARG A 34 -21.35 -12.98 1.16
CA ARG A 34 -20.99 -11.70 0.56
C ARG A 34 -21.97 -11.34 -0.55
N THR A 35 -22.58 -10.15 -0.47
CA THR A 35 -23.54 -9.61 -1.44
C THR A 35 -23.08 -8.30 -2.08
N VAL A 36 -21.89 -7.82 -1.74
CA VAL A 36 -21.31 -6.59 -2.26
C VAL A 36 -20.05 -6.90 -3.06
N PHE A 37 -19.99 -6.41 -4.30
CA PHE A 37 -18.96 -6.76 -5.27
C PHE A 37 -18.40 -5.51 -5.97
N GLN A 38 -17.23 -5.66 -6.58
CA GLN A 38 -16.66 -4.68 -7.50
C GLN A 38 -16.74 -5.13 -8.95
N THR A 39 -16.71 -4.19 -9.86
CA THR A 39 -16.76 -4.48 -11.32
C THR A 39 -15.53 -5.21 -11.86
N ASN A 40 -14.42 -5.32 -11.14
CA ASN A 40 -13.20 -6.00 -11.60
C ASN A 40 -13.03 -7.42 -11.04
N GLU A 41 -14.07 -8.01 -10.53
CA GLU A 41 -13.98 -9.34 -9.93
C GLU A 41 -14.93 -10.36 -10.54
N ARG A 42 -14.66 -11.62 -10.25
CA ARG A 42 -15.55 -12.73 -10.49
C ARG A 42 -16.57 -12.79 -9.34
N ILE A 43 -17.86 -12.77 -9.67
CA ILE A 43 -18.96 -12.88 -8.71
C ILE A 43 -19.34 -14.35 -8.61
N ASP A 44 -18.93 -15.01 -7.53
CA ASP A 44 -19.25 -16.42 -7.30
C ASP A 44 -20.65 -16.56 -6.69
N VAL A 45 -21.47 -17.41 -7.32
CA VAL A 45 -22.85 -17.70 -6.93
C VAL A 45 -23.02 -19.21 -6.87
N SER A 46 -23.56 -19.74 -5.80
CA SER A 46 -23.92 -21.15 -5.71
C SER A 46 -25.44 -21.31 -5.70
N VAL A 47 -25.94 -22.22 -6.52
CA VAL A 47 -27.34 -22.62 -6.54
C VAL A 47 -27.44 -24.03 -5.96
N VAL A 48 -28.00 -24.13 -4.77
CA VAL A 48 -28.29 -25.42 -4.13
C VAL A 48 -29.63 -25.87 -4.64
N ARG A 49 -29.65 -27.04 -5.28
CA ARG A 49 -30.90 -27.74 -5.69
C ARG A 49 -31.16 -28.87 -4.70
N SER A 50 -32.34 -28.96 -4.20
CA SER A 50 -32.80 -30.05 -3.33
C SER A 50 -34.13 -30.64 -3.77
N SER A 51 -34.32 -31.92 -3.43
CA SER A 51 -35.60 -32.65 -3.69
C SER A 51 -35.77 -33.73 -2.63
N GLU A 52 -36.90 -33.73 -1.96
CA GLU A 52 -37.25 -34.72 -0.93
C GLU A 52 -37.54 -36.13 -1.49
N ALA A 53 -37.84 -36.26 -2.77
CA ALA A 53 -38.36 -37.49 -3.38
C ALA A 53 -37.41 -38.15 -4.40
N GLY A 54 -36.10 -38.10 -4.16
CA GLY A 54 -35.15 -38.84 -4.99
C GLY A 54 -34.17 -37.94 -5.76
N GLY A 55 -33.65 -38.40 -6.87
CA GLY A 55 -32.63 -37.69 -7.65
C GLY A 55 -33.14 -36.39 -8.30
N LEU A 56 -32.20 -35.51 -8.56
CA LEU A 56 -32.49 -34.21 -9.22
C LEU A 56 -32.56 -34.38 -10.75
N PRO A 57 -33.54 -33.82 -11.42
CA PRO A 57 -33.63 -33.85 -12.89
C PRO A 57 -32.55 -32.96 -13.52
N ALA A 58 -32.12 -33.32 -14.74
CA ALA A 58 -31.43 -32.40 -15.61
C ALA A 58 -32.37 -31.29 -16.08
N GLY A 59 -31.83 -30.11 -16.36
CA GLY A 59 -32.66 -29.01 -16.85
C GLY A 59 -31.87 -27.72 -17.05
N VAL A 60 -32.60 -26.70 -17.47
CA VAL A 60 -32.03 -25.36 -17.69
C VAL A 60 -32.27 -24.51 -16.45
N LEU A 61 -31.19 -24.08 -15.85
CA LEU A 61 -31.20 -23.03 -14.82
C LEU A 61 -31.07 -21.67 -15.49
N THR A 62 -31.90 -20.76 -15.09
CA THR A 62 -31.86 -19.36 -15.53
C THR A 62 -31.55 -18.47 -14.35
N LEU A 63 -30.46 -17.67 -14.45
CA LEU A 63 -30.17 -16.57 -13.56
C LEU A 63 -30.58 -15.27 -14.24
N THR A 64 -31.44 -14.50 -13.60
CA THR A 64 -31.83 -13.16 -14.07
C THR A 64 -31.31 -12.12 -13.11
N LEU A 65 -30.46 -11.23 -13.60
CA LEU A 65 -29.91 -10.09 -12.89
C LEU A 65 -30.69 -8.84 -13.33
N ALA A 66 -31.62 -8.39 -12.52
CA ALA A 66 -32.49 -7.25 -12.80
C ALA A 66 -32.00 -6.02 -11.99
N GLY A 67 -31.62 -4.97 -12.70
CA GLY A 67 -31.27 -3.65 -12.13
C GLY A 67 -32.32 -2.60 -12.59
N GLU A 68 -32.09 -1.36 -12.18
CA GLU A 68 -32.99 -0.24 -12.46
C GLU A 68 -33.18 0.00 -13.98
N THR A 69 -32.08 -0.11 -14.75
CA THR A 69 -32.08 0.28 -16.19
C THR A 69 -31.78 -0.88 -17.12
N SER A 70 -31.55 -2.09 -16.61
CA SER A 70 -31.19 -3.22 -17.48
C SER A 70 -31.46 -4.56 -16.80
N THR A 71 -31.67 -5.57 -17.62
CA THR A 71 -31.81 -6.96 -17.20
C THR A 71 -30.86 -7.84 -18.01
N MET A 72 -30.09 -8.67 -17.29
CA MET A 72 -29.21 -9.67 -17.89
C MET A 72 -29.70 -11.05 -17.49
N THR A 73 -29.86 -11.94 -18.47
CA THR A 73 -30.33 -13.31 -18.24
C THR A 73 -29.25 -14.30 -18.69
N PHE A 74 -28.86 -15.18 -17.81
CA PHE A 74 -27.85 -16.20 -18.02
C PHE A 74 -28.50 -17.58 -17.93
N THR A 75 -28.24 -18.45 -18.90
CA THR A 75 -28.83 -19.79 -18.96
C THR A 75 -27.73 -20.86 -18.90
N PHE A 76 -27.93 -21.86 -18.07
CA PHE A 76 -27.01 -22.96 -17.85
C PHE A 76 -27.74 -24.31 -17.99
N GLU A 77 -27.15 -25.21 -18.75
CA GLU A 77 -27.64 -26.60 -18.84
C GLU A 77 -27.06 -27.41 -17.68
N LEU A 78 -27.89 -27.76 -16.72
CA LEU A 78 -27.46 -28.51 -15.55
C LEU A 78 -27.77 -30.01 -15.73
N LYS A 79 -26.86 -30.84 -15.26
CA LYS A 79 -27.03 -32.30 -15.24
C LYS A 79 -27.91 -32.73 -14.07
N GLY A 80 -28.60 -33.83 -14.23
CA GLY A 80 -29.25 -34.49 -13.13
C GLY A 80 -28.25 -35.08 -12.12
N ALA A 81 -28.67 -35.17 -10.87
CA ALA A 81 -27.89 -35.80 -9.83
C ALA A 81 -28.68 -36.98 -9.22
N ALA A 82 -28.00 -38.09 -8.94
CA ALA A 82 -28.60 -39.24 -8.26
C ALA A 82 -28.89 -38.89 -6.80
N ALA A 83 -29.91 -39.55 -6.24
CA ALA A 83 -30.14 -39.44 -4.79
C ALA A 83 -29.00 -40.08 -4.00
N VAL A 84 -28.63 -39.43 -2.90
CA VAL A 84 -27.70 -39.97 -1.90
C VAL A 84 -28.49 -40.10 -0.61
N ASP A 85 -28.57 -41.29 -0.04
CA ASP A 85 -29.38 -41.60 1.16
C ASP A 85 -30.86 -41.26 1.04
N GLY A 86 -31.43 -41.32 -0.16
CA GLY A 86 -32.83 -41.08 -0.44
C GLY A 86 -33.19 -39.61 -0.72
N GLU A 87 -32.31 -38.68 -0.52
CA GLU A 87 -32.45 -37.27 -0.80
C GLU A 87 -31.62 -36.85 -2.03
N GLY A 88 -32.20 -36.05 -2.90
CA GLY A 88 -31.48 -35.39 -4.01
C GLY A 88 -30.98 -34.04 -3.56
N SER A 89 -29.65 -33.86 -3.54
CA SER A 89 -29.06 -32.53 -3.32
C SER A 89 -27.84 -32.35 -4.22
N ALA A 90 -27.70 -31.18 -4.84
CA ALA A 90 -26.54 -30.79 -5.61
C ALA A 90 -26.33 -29.29 -5.51
N THR A 91 -25.07 -28.89 -5.45
CA THR A 91 -24.68 -27.47 -5.53
C THR A 91 -24.05 -27.21 -6.88
N ASP A 92 -24.67 -26.35 -7.66
CA ASP A 92 -24.11 -25.88 -8.93
C ASP A 92 -23.39 -24.55 -8.67
N HIS A 93 -22.07 -24.60 -8.84
CA HIS A 93 -21.24 -23.43 -8.64
C HIS A 93 -21.16 -22.64 -9.95
N LEU A 94 -21.60 -21.39 -9.90
CA LEU A 94 -21.68 -20.48 -11.04
C LEU A 94 -20.85 -19.23 -10.76
N HIS A 95 -20.38 -18.58 -11.80
CA HIS A 95 -19.76 -17.28 -11.66
C HIS A 95 -20.20 -16.33 -12.75
N LEU A 96 -20.33 -15.07 -12.39
CA LEU A 96 -20.61 -13.96 -13.29
C LEU A 96 -19.34 -13.11 -13.42
N ASN A 97 -19.13 -12.56 -14.61
CA ASN A 97 -18.01 -11.65 -14.83
C ASN A 97 -18.42 -10.22 -14.48
N GLY A 98 -17.95 -9.71 -13.35
CA GLY A 98 -18.23 -8.34 -12.88
C GLY A 98 -17.84 -7.24 -13.88
N TRP A 99 -16.81 -7.45 -14.69
CA TRP A 99 -16.42 -6.51 -15.75
C TRP A 99 -17.51 -6.19 -16.77
N LEU A 100 -18.50 -7.07 -16.91
CA LEU A 100 -19.60 -6.92 -17.86
C LEU A 100 -20.84 -6.30 -17.24
N ILE A 101 -20.82 -6.02 -15.94
CA ILE A 101 -21.97 -5.53 -15.20
C ILE A 101 -21.73 -4.08 -14.79
N LYS A 102 -22.63 -3.19 -15.18
CA LYS A 102 -22.64 -1.78 -14.76
C LYS A 102 -22.77 -1.68 -13.24
N PRO A 103 -22.10 -0.76 -12.55
CA PRO A 103 -22.37 -0.49 -11.14
C PRO A 103 -23.84 -0.18 -10.87
N GLY A 104 -24.36 -0.74 -9.78
CA GLY A 104 -25.75 -0.57 -9.37
C GLY A 104 -26.20 -1.64 -8.37
N THR A 105 -27.43 -1.50 -7.89
CA THR A 105 -28.12 -2.52 -7.09
C THR A 105 -28.94 -3.41 -8.00
N TYR A 106 -28.88 -4.71 -7.78
CA TYR A 106 -29.54 -5.72 -8.59
C TYR A 106 -30.24 -6.75 -7.73
N THR A 107 -31.36 -7.26 -8.23
CA THR A 107 -31.97 -8.49 -7.72
C THR A 107 -31.57 -9.64 -8.65
N LEU A 108 -30.83 -10.61 -8.11
CA LEU A 108 -30.47 -11.86 -8.77
C LEU A 108 -31.53 -12.90 -8.48
N THR A 109 -32.17 -13.44 -9.51
CA THR A 109 -33.21 -14.47 -9.41
C THR A 109 -32.75 -15.74 -10.11
N ALA A 110 -32.73 -16.86 -9.41
CA ALA A 110 -32.54 -18.19 -9.98
C ALA A 110 -33.90 -18.86 -10.26
N THR A 111 -34.09 -19.45 -11.45
CA THR A 111 -35.29 -20.20 -11.78
C THR A 111 -34.97 -21.51 -12.49
N MET A 112 -35.64 -22.62 -12.11
CA MET A 112 -35.52 -23.92 -12.76
C MET A 112 -36.77 -24.75 -12.48
N GLY A 113 -37.44 -25.25 -13.50
CA GLY A 113 -38.56 -26.20 -13.36
C GLY A 113 -39.74 -25.71 -12.52
N GLY A 114 -39.94 -24.39 -12.43
CA GLY A 114 -41.01 -23.77 -11.64
C GLY A 114 -40.58 -23.35 -10.23
N ALA A 115 -39.38 -23.80 -9.76
CA ALA A 115 -38.78 -23.30 -8.51
C ALA A 115 -38.04 -21.97 -8.76
N SER A 116 -37.99 -21.14 -7.73
CA SER A 116 -37.23 -19.89 -7.79
C SER A 116 -36.70 -19.47 -6.42
N ASP A 117 -35.57 -18.80 -6.42
CA ASP A 117 -35.04 -18.09 -5.27
C ASP A 117 -34.37 -16.79 -5.71
N LYS A 118 -34.26 -15.80 -4.82
CA LYS A 118 -33.73 -14.48 -5.15
C LYS A 118 -32.87 -13.91 -4.04
N ALA A 119 -31.89 -13.08 -4.43
CA ALA A 119 -31.06 -12.31 -3.51
C ALA A 119 -30.72 -10.95 -4.13
N ASP A 120 -30.61 -9.94 -3.29
CA ASP A 120 -30.13 -8.62 -3.71
C ASP A 120 -28.62 -8.55 -3.60
N ILE A 121 -27.98 -7.95 -4.61
CA ILE A 121 -26.54 -7.71 -4.65
C ILE A 121 -26.24 -6.29 -5.08
N ASP A 122 -25.17 -5.73 -4.54
CA ASP A 122 -24.66 -4.42 -4.91
C ASP A 122 -23.33 -4.56 -5.67
N ILE A 123 -23.19 -3.83 -6.77
CA ILE A 123 -21.95 -3.81 -7.57
C ILE A 123 -21.45 -2.39 -7.66
N PHE A 124 -20.21 -2.17 -7.22
CA PHE A 124 -19.56 -0.86 -7.20
C PHE A 124 -18.43 -0.78 -8.21
N SER A 125 -18.13 0.43 -8.67
CA SER A 125 -16.97 0.65 -9.53
C SER A 125 -15.67 0.42 -8.76
N HIS A 126 -14.73 -0.32 -9.35
CA HIS A 126 -13.36 -0.42 -8.84
C HIS A 126 -12.51 0.80 -9.20
N ILE A 127 -12.98 1.66 -10.10
CA ILE A 127 -12.25 2.85 -10.53
C ILE A 127 -12.41 3.94 -9.46
N ARG A 128 -11.30 4.36 -8.88
CA ARG A 128 -11.26 5.43 -7.88
C ARG A 128 -11.30 6.80 -8.57
N LYS A 129 -11.95 7.77 -7.92
CA LYS A 129 -12.11 9.13 -8.46
C LYS A 129 -10.75 9.78 -8.70
N SER A 130 -9.85 9.73 -7.73
CA SER A 130 -8.49 10.23 -7.89
C SER A 130 -7.47 9.10 -8.09
N SER A 131 -6.46 9.36 -8.93
CA SER A 131 -5.27 8.52 -9.01
C SER A 131 -4.28 8.79 -7.87
N TYR A 132 -4.41 9.91 -7.15
CA TYR A 132 -3.62 10.21 -5.98
C TYR A 132 -4.16 9.46 -4.76
N ARG A 133 -3.26 8.96 -3.89
CA ARG A 133 -3.66 8.22 -2.69
C ARG A 133 -4.00 9.18 -1.55
N VAL A 134 -5.29 9.23 -1.21
CA VAL A 134 -5.82 9.92 -0.03
C VAL A 134 -6.18 8.86 0.99
N ILE A 135 -5.40 8.81 2.08
CA ILE A 135 -5.31 7.63 2.92
C ILE A 135 -5.92 7.90 4.29
N ARG A 136 -6.81 7.02 4.71
CA ARG A 136 -7.19 6.87 6.11
C ARG A 136 -6.26 5.83 6.74
N TRP A 137 -5.32 6.27 7.57
CA TRP A 137 -4.24 5.40 8.03
C TRP A 137 -4.70 4.31 8.99
N GLU A 138 -5.67 4.59 9.82
CA GLU A 138 -6.17 3.64 10.81
C GLU A 138 -7.62 3.31 10.57
N GLY A 139 -8.04 2.16 11.15
CA GLY A 139 -9.37 1.63 10.95
C GLY A 139 -10.47 2.68 11.16
N PRO A 140 -11.51 2.61 10.35
CA PRO A 140 -12.54 3.63 10.27
C PRO A 140 -13.40 3.70 11.53
N ARG A 141 -13.83 4.89 11.85
CA ARG A 141 -14.82 5.12 12.91
C ARG A 141 -15.93 6.01 12.37
N GLY A 142 -17.17 5.54 12.48
CA GLY A 142 -18.34 6.34 12.13
C GLY A 142 -18.36 6.87 10.71
N ASP A 143 -18.62 8.15 10.52
CA ASP A 143 -18.79 8.82 9.23
C ASP A 143 -17.50 8.92 8.39
N ASP A 144 -16.34 8.67 8.99
CA ASP A 144 -15.05 8.67 8.29
C ASP A 144 -14.98 7.65 7.16
N MET A 145 -15.87 6.66 7.19
CA MET A 145 -15.91 5.55 6.25
C MET A 145 -16.54 5.86 4.91
N ARG A 146 -17.17 7.01 4.75
CA ARG A 146 -17.88 7.30 3.49
C ARG A 146 -16.95 7.50 2.29
N GLY A 147 -15.64 7.46 2.49
CA GLY A 147 -14.61 7.40 1.45
C GLY A 147 -14.81 8.38 0.30
N GLU A 148 -14.85 7.88 -0.93
CA GLU A 148 -15.23 8.61 -2.14
C GLU A 148 -16.75 8.56 -2.42
N GLY A 149 -17.54 8.10 -1.46
CA GLY A 149 -19.00 8.09 -1.53
C GLY A 149 -19.61 9.49 -1.56
N GLU A 150 -20.92 9.56 -1.72
CA GLU A 150 -21.72 10.77 -1.72
C GLU A 150 -21.54 11.53 -0.41
N ASP A 151 -21.43 12.20 0.23
CA ASP A 151 -21.13 12.79 1.55
C ASP A 151 -19.83 12.30 2.21
N GLY A 152 -18.92 11.66 1.45
CA GLY A 152 -17.67 11.14 1.97
C GLY A 152 -16.61 12.20 2.17
N LEU A 153 -15.60 11.88 2.99
CA LEU A 153 -14.45 12.76 3.25
C LEU A 153 -13.40 12.72 2.12
N GLY A 154 -13.59 11.90 1.09
CA GLY A 154 -12.69 11.81 -0.08
C GLY A 154 -11.54 10.83 0.08
N PHE A 155 -11.57 9.95 1.07
CA PHE A 155 -10.58 8.87 1.19
C PHE A 155 -10.76 7.83 0.09
N ASN A 156 -9.66 7.34 -0.50
CA ASN A 156 -9.70 6.26 -1.48
C ASN A 156 -8.84 5.05 -1.10
N LEU A 157 -8.20 5.11 0.04
CA LEU A 157 -7.42 4.02 0.61
C LEU A 157 -7.49 4.06 2.13
N TYR A 158 -7.53 2.89 2.78
CA TYR A 158 -7.37 2.84 4.21
C TYR A 158 -6.72 1.56 4.73
N GLY A 159 -6.20 1.62 5.95
CA GLY A 159 -5.53 0.52 6.62
C GLY A 159 -6.48 -0.30 7.49
N GLY A 160 -6.77 -1.52 7.06
CA GLY A 160 -7.62 -2.47 7.80
C GLY A 160 -9.12 -2.22 7.67
N GLY A 161 -9.95 -3.23 7.88
CA GLY A 161 -11.40 -3.11 7.89
C GLY A 161 -12.11 -4.24 7.16
N THR A 162 -13.43 -4.10 6.98
CA THR A 162 -14.21 -5.07 6.24
C THR A 162 -14.22 -4.73 4.76
N GLU A 163 -13.96 -5.72 3.92
CA GLU A 163 -13.99 -5.60 2.46
C GLU A 163 -15.30 -4.98 1.97
N GLU A 164 -16.42 -5.49 2.44
CA GLU A 164 -17.74 -5.06 2.01
C GLU A 164 -17.97 -3.56 2.22
N MET A 165 -17.61 -3.05 3.39
CA MET A 165 -17.76 -1.64 3.72
C MET A 165 -16.86 -0.76 2.83
N SER A 166 -15.60 -1.14 2.65
CA SER A 166 -14.68 -0.38 1.80
C SER A 166 -15.08 -0.37 0.32
N ILE A 167 -15.69 -1.45 -0.16
CA ILE A 167 -16.24 -1.51 -1.52
C ILE A 167 -17.39 -0.52 -1.68
N ARG A 168 -18.35 -0.46 -0.73
CA ARG A 168 -19.46 0.50 -0.75
C ARG A 168 -18.95 1.94 -0.81
N GLU A 169 -17.93 2.25 -0.04
CA GLU A 169 -17.32 3.59 0.07
C GLU A 169 -16.26 3.87 -1.02
N LYS A 170 -16.07 2.94 -1.96
CA LYS A 170 -15.11 3.04 -3.07
C LYS A 170 -13.67 3.28 -2.60
N MET A 171 -13.25 2.55 -1.57
CA MET A 171 -11.90 2.58 -1.05
C MET A 171 -11.13 1.30 -1.34
N ASP A 172 -9.84 1.46 -1.58
CA ASP A 172 -8.88 0.36 -1.53
C ASP A 172 -8.48 0.09 -0.07
N ILE A 173 -7.97 -1.10 0.21
CA ILE A 173 -7.49 -1.47 1.55
C ILE A 173 -6.04 -1.94 1.50
N THR A 174 -5.31 -1.66 2.60
CA THR A 174 -4.04 -2.30 2.90
C THR A 174 -4.20 -3.17 4.13
N GLY A 175 -3.73 -4.41 4.04
CA GLY A 175 -3.71 -5.32 5.17
C GLY A 175 -2.65 -4.91 6.18
N TRP A 176 -3.00 -4.91 7.47
CA TRP A 176 -2.04 -4.76 8.53
C TRP A 176 -1.53 -6.14 8.94
N CYS A 177 -0.23 -6.36 8.85
CA CYS A 177 0.40 -7.35 9.69
C CYS A 177 0.27 -6.85 11.12
N ALA A 178 -0.76 -7.33 11.82
CA ALA A 178 -1.04 -6.89 13.19
C ALA A 178 0.16 -7.18 14.09
N MET A 179 1.00 -6.20 14.29
CA MET A 179 2.20 -6.32 15.11
C MET A 179 1.91 -6.26 16.60
N GLY A 180 0.84 -5.58 16.99
CA GLY A 180 0.53 -5.32 18.39
C GLY A 180 -0.17 -6.45 19.15
N SER A 181 -0.71 -7.46 18.50
CA SER A 181 -1.59 -8.44 19.19
C SER A 181 -1.01 -9.83 19.34
N SER A 182 0.22 -10.09 18.94
CA SER A 182 0.65 -11.45 18.71
C SER A 182 2.01 -11.88 19.21
N GLY A 183 2.66 -11.07 20.02
CA GLY A 183 3.85 -11.53 20.76
C GLY A 183 5.11 -11.84 19.95
N VAL A 184 5.13 -11.59 18.63
CA VAL A 184 6.38 -11.75 17.83
C VAL A 184 7.24 -10.52 17.94
N PHE A 185 6.60 -9.36 18.04
CA PHE A 185 7.26 -8.07 18.25
C PHE A 185 6.88 -7.61 19.63
N VAL A 186 7.84 -7.55 20.48
CA VAL A 186 7.64 -6.98 21.78
C VAL A 186 7.36 -5.50 21.61
N HIS A 187 6.43 -5.02 22.40
CA HIS A 187 5.98 -3.65 22.32
C HIS A 187 7.15 -2.67 22.30
N GLN A 188 7.15 -1.84 21.31
CA GLN A 188 7.93 -0.66 21.10
C GLN A 188 8.15 0.23 22.33
N TYR A 189 7.26 0.16 23.29
CA TYR A 189 7.29 0.96 24.53
C TYR A 189 7.91 0.26 25.72
N ASP A 190 8.14 -1.04 25.60
CA ASP A 190 8.95 -1.75 26.60
C ASP A 190 10.39 -1.75 26.10
N SER A 191 11.11 -0.71 26.50
CA SER A 191 12.48 -0.40 26.09
C SER A 191 13.52 -1.50 26.29
N ASN A 192 13.11 -2.66 26.73
CA ASN A 192 13.98 -3.79 27.03
C ASN A 192 13.82 -4.99 26.11
N LEU A 193 12.96 -4.92 25.07
CA LEU A 193 12.59 -6.10 24.31
C LEU A 193 12.64 -5.83 22.81
N ASP A 194 13.80 -5.45 22.34
CA ASP A 194 14.05 -5.27 20.92
C ASP A 194 13.99 -6.61 20.20
N CYS A 195 13.39 -6.60 19.02
CA CYS A 195 13.39 -7.76 18.14
C CYS A 195 14.82 -8.13 17.78
N ASP A 196 15.28 -9.30 18.18
CA ASP A 196 16.50 -9.85 17.65
C ASP A 196 16.26 -10.36 16.23
N TRP A 197 16.46 -9.48 15.25
CA TRP A 197 16.34 -9.81 13.83
C TRP A 197 17.32 -10.89 13.36
N SER A 198 18.35 -11.19 14.13
CA SER A 198 19.23 -12.32 13.88
C SER A 198 18.69 -13.64 14.43
N ASP A 199 17.64 -13.61 15.25
CA ASP A 199 16.94 -14.80 15.68
C ASP A 199 16.06 -15.32 14.53
N PRO A 200 16.34 -16.51 13.98
CA PRO A 200 15.59 -17.07 12.86
C PRO A 200 14.11 -17.21 13.17
N TYR A 201 13.71 -17.46 14.41
CA TYR A 201 12.30 -17.60 14.77
C TYR A 201 11.54 -16.27 14.78
N VAL A 202 12.19 -15.20 15.24
CA VAL A 202 11.62 -13.84 15.16
C VAL A 202 11.42 -13.46 13.71
N TYR A 203 12.47 -13.65 12.92
CA TYR A 203 12.49 -13.33 11.51
C TYR A 203 11.44 -14.15 10.73
N LEU A 204 11.39 -15.46 10.95
CA LEU A 204 10.42 -16.35 10.30
C LEU A 204 8.99 -16.08 10.71
N GLY A 205 8.77 -15.83 12.00
CA GLY A 205 7.43 -15.48 12.50
C GLY A 205 6.90 -14.22 11.85
N ALA A 206 7.76 -13.24 11.62
CA ALA A 206 7.39 -11.98 10.94
C ALA A 206 7.05 -12.21 9.47
N ILE A 207 7.89 -12.95 8.73
CA ILE A 207 7.63 -13.31 7.33
C ILE A 207 6.35 -14.13 7.23
N GLN A 208 6.18 -15.12 8.09
CA GLN A 208 5.00 -15.99 8.10
C GLN A 208 3.70 -15.19 8.24
N ARG A 209 3.69 -14.18 9.11
CA ARG A 209 2.52 -13.31 9.25
C ARG A 209 2.24 -12.46 8.03
N GLY A 210 3.29 -11.89 7.44
CA GLY A 210 3.15 -11.15 6.18
C GLY A 210 2.53 -12.03 5.10
N MET A 211 2.97 -13.29 5.01
CA MET A 211 2.42 -14.26 4.08
C MET A 211 0.97 -14.65 4.42
N ASP A 212 0.67 -14.93 5.69
CA ASP A 212 -0.69 -15.28 6.11
C ASP A 212 -1.66 -14.12 5.83
N THR A 213 -1.24 -12.89 6.08
CA THR A 213 -2.01 -11.69 5.73
C THR A 213 -2.22 -11.60 4.23
N GLY A 214 -1.18 -11.76 3.43
CA GLY A 214 -1.27 -11.77 1.96
C GLY A 214 -2.24 -12.85 1.45
N LEU A 215 -2.16 -14.06 2.00
CA LEU A 215 -3.06 -15.16 1.65
C LEU A 215 -4.51 -14.86 2.04
N SER A 216 -4.75 -14.25 3.20
CA SER A 216 -6.11 -13.87 3.63
C SER A 216 -6.72 -12.77 2.74
N PHE A 217 -5.89 -11.88 2.21
CA PHE A 217 -6.34 -10.78 1.33
C PHE A 217 -6.43 -11.15 -0.15
N ARG A 218 -5.96 -12.32 -0.57
CA ARG A 218 -5.96 -12.70 -2.00
C ARG A 218 -7.35 -12.78 -2.64
N THR A 219 -8.39 -12.99 -1.84
CA THR A 219 -9.79 -13.02 -2.30
C THR A 219 -10.43 -11.63 -2.34
N MET A 220 -9.80 -10.61 -1.79
CA MET A 220 -10.32 -9.25 -1.72
C MET A 220 -9.86 -8.44 -2.92
N PRO A 221 -10.76 -8.06 -3.85
CA PRO A 221 -10.36 -7.39 -5.09
C PRO A 221 -9.79 -6.00 -4.86
N ASN A 222 -10.22 -5.31 -3.80
CA ASN A 222 -9.77 -3.98 -3.41
C ASN A 222 -8.59 -3.96 -2.43
N ALA A 223 -8.05 -5.11 -2.03
CA ALA A 223 -6.81 -5.16 -1.25
C ALA A 223 -5.62 -4.87 -2.16
N VAL A 224 -4.98 -3.72 -1.97
CA VAL A 224 -3.88 -3.24 -2.84
C VAL A 224 -2.50 -3.44 -2.22
N GLY A 225 -2.41 -3.83 -0.96
CA GLY A 225 -1.12 -4.02 -0.30
C GLY A 225 -1.19 -4.54 1.11
N VAL A 226 0.00 -4.80 1.67
CA VAL A 226 0.20 -5.30 3.03
C VAL A 226 1.26 -4.46 3.71
N HIS A 227 0.96 -3.94 4.90
CA HIS A 227 1.94 -3.38 5.81
C HIS A 227 2.73 -4.51 6.45
N LEU A 228 4.00 -4.63 6.13
CA LEU A 228 4.85 -5.73 6.60
C LEU A 228 5.24 -5.56 8.06
N ILE A 229 5.68 -4.35 8.42
CA ILE A 229 6.09 -3.99 9.78
C ILE A 229 5.63 -2.57 10.07
N TYR A 230 5.22 -2.34 11.31
CA TYR A 230 4.92 -1.03 11.85
C TYR A 230 5.97 -0.67 12.90
N GLU A 231 6.71 0.43 12.68
CA GLU A 231 7.73 0.93 13.61
C GLU A 231 8.77 -0.13 14.04
N PRO A 232 9.55 -0.69 13.09
CA PRO A 232 10.55 -1.68 13.44
C PRO A 232 11.64 -1.03 14.29
N GLY A 233 11.78 -1.48 15.54
CA GLY A 233 12.81 -0.98 16.43
C GLY A 233 14.17 -1.64 16.18
N LEU A 234 15.25 -0.82 16.18
CA LEU A 234 16.63 -1.25 16.30
C LEU A 234 17.29 -0.52 17.48
N THR A 235 16.65 -0.53 18.63
CA THR A 235 17.10 0.20 19.84
C THR A 235 18.49 -0.20 20.32
N TRP A 236 19.04 -1.28 19.81
CA TRP A 236 20.38 -1.80 20.12
C TRP A 236 21.51 -1.18 19.29
N ASN A 237 21.30 -0.06 18.62
CA ASN A 237 22.36 0.70 17.95
C ASN A 237 23.22 1.55 18.90
N VAL A 238 22.93 1.51 20.18
CA VAL A 238 23.68 2.31 21.14
C VAL A 238 24.96 1.59 21.57
N HIS A 239 26.10 2.26 21.36
CA HIS A 239 27.38 1.73 21.84
C HIS A 239 27.44 1.79 23.36
N PRO A 240 27.88 0.72 24.04
CA PRO A 240 27.95 0.67 25.52
C PRO A 240 28.75 1.80 26.17
N TYR A 241 29.77 2.28 25.48
CA TYR A 241 30.56 3.43 25.92
C TYR A 241 29.72 4.70 26.03
N LEU A 242 28.85 4.96 25.03
CA LEU A 242 27.99 6.15 25.00
C LEU A 242 26.94 6.12 26.10
N GLN A 243 26.38 4.95 26.41
CA GLN A 243 25.47 4.79 27.54
C GLN A 243 26.10 5.14 28.85
N ARG A 244 27.28 4.59 29.12
CA ARG A 244 28.03 4.87 30.36
C ARG A 244 28.47 6.34 30.47
N ALA A 245 28.88 6.94 29.38
CA ALA A 245 29.22 8.37 29.33
C ALA A 245 28.04 9.29 29.63
N ASN A 246 26.81 8.86 29.29
CA ASN A 246 25.58 9.59 29.54
C ASN A 246 24.94 9.31 30.91
N GLY A 247 25.55 8.42 31.75
CA GLY A 247 25.04 8.05 33.06
C GLY A 247 23.74 7.20 33.00
N GLU A 248 23.42 6.63 31.88
CA GLU A 248 22.29 5.72 31.73
C GLU A 248 22.65 4.32 32.27
N PRO A 249 21.71 3.60 32.90
CA PRO A 249 22.00 2.26 33.37
C PRO A 249 22.30 1.34 32.20
N ASP A 250 23.25 0.43 32.36
CA ASP A 250 23.68 -0.57 31.37
C ASP A 250 22.64 -1.68 31.26
N SER A 251 21.43 -1.31 30.83
CA SER A 251 20.24 -2.20 30.79
C SER A 251 19.89 -2.67 29.38
N SER A 252 20.61 -2.18 28.37
CA SER A 252 20.33 -2.56 26.98
C SER A 252 21.14 -3.80 26.59
N PRO A 253 20.54 -4.81 25.98
CA PRO A 253 21.21 -6.02 25.54
C PRO A 253 22.07 -5.76 24.31
N HIS A 254 23.18 -5.04 24.46
CA HIS A 254 24.09 -4.70 23.34
C HIS A 254 24.85 -5.90 22.81
N ASP A 255 25.05 -6.90 23.64
CA ASP A 255 25.72 -8.15 23.26
C ASP A 255 24.68 -9.27 23.17
N ILE A 256 23.91 -9.25 22.10
CA ILE A 256 23.00 -10.37 21.78
C ILE A 256 23.87 -11.51 21.20
N PRO A 257 24.01 -12.64 21.92
CA PRO A 257 24.93 -13.71 21.50
C PRO A 257 24.68 -14.27 20.12
N SER A 258 23.43 -14.30 19.67
CA SER A 258 23.07 -14.72 18.30
C SER A 258 23.57 -13.75 17.23
N GLN A 259 23.44 -12.45 17.47
CA GLN A 259 23.94 -11.43 16.54
C GLN A 259 25.48 -11.45 16.47
N ARG A 260 26.15 -11.58 17.60
CA ARG A 260 27.61 -11.70 17.64
C ARG A 260 28.07 -12.89 16.82
N ARG A 261 27.50 -14.07 17.02
CA ARG A 261 27.84 -15.26 16.22
C ARG A 261 27.54 -15.10 14.74
N ALA A 262 26.44 -14.47 14.39
CA ALA A 262 26.09 -14.20 13.01
C ALA A 262 27.13 -13.26 12.35
N TYR A 263 27.54 -12.23 13.09
CA TYR A 263 28.57 -11.29 12.64
C TYR A 263 29.94 -11.96 12.49
N GLU A 264 30.40 -12.71 13.52
CA GLU A 264 31.67 -13.47 13.49
C GLU A 264 31.69 -14.53 12.38
N SER A 265 30.54 -15.01 11.95
CA SER A 265 30.41 -15.97 10.85
C SER A 265 30.43 -15.27 9.48
N ALA A 266 29.87 -14.08 9.37
CA ALA A 266 29.84 -13.30 8.14
C ALA A 266 31.17 -12.57 7.87
N PHE A 267 31.87 -12.20 8.92
CA PHE A 267 33.19 -11.55 8.88
C PHE A 267 34.21 -12.42 9.61
N ASP A 268 35.47 -12.19 9.40
CA ASP A 268 36.51 -12.95 10.11
C ASP A 268 36.32 -12.85 11.63
N LYS A 269 36.56 -13.97 12.38
CA LYS A 269 36.43 -14.04 13.83
C LYS A 269 37.31 -13.01 14.58
N GLU A 270 38.33 -12.49 13.94
CA GLU A 270 39.19 -11.44 14.49
C GLU A 270 38.54 -10.04 14.45
N GLN A 271 37.37 -9.88 13.81
CA GLN A 271 36.72 -8.57 13.77
C GLN A 271 36.09 -8.25 15.13
N PRO A 272 36.33 -7.04 15.67
CA PRO A 272 35.76 -6.66 16.96
C PRO A 272 34.25 -6.55 16.91
N TRP A 273 33.58 -6.96 18.00
CA TRP A 273 32.15 -6.80 18.22
C TRP A 273 31.84 -5.61 19.15
N ALA A 274 30.59 -5.21 19.24
CA ALA A 274 30.10 -4.00 19.90
C ALA A 274 30.83 -3.57 21.18
N ASN A 275 31.05 -4.49 22.13
CA ASN A 275 31.74 -4.17 23.42
C ASN A 275 33.25 -4.03 23.30
N ASP A 276 33.83 -4.55 22.24
CA ASP A 276 35.26 -4.61 22.02
C ASP A 276 35.76 -3.45 21.10
N VAL A 277 34.81 -2.59 20.67
CA VAL A 277 35.08 -1.50 19.73
C VAL A 277 35.31 -0.18 20.47
N ASP A 278 36.44 0.43 20.28
CA ASP A 278 36.72 1.79 20.75
C ASP A 278 36.36 2.84 19.70
N ILE A 279 35.12 3.35 19.79
CA ILE A 279 34.59 4.35 18.86
C ILE A 279 35.29 5.72 18.92
N GLN A 280 36.26 5.91 19.82
CA GLN A 280 37.09 7.12 19.86
C GLN A 280 38.23 7.08 18.84
N THR A 281 38.49 5.88 18.29
CA THR A 281 39.51 5.71 17.23
C THR A 281 38.84 5.61 15.87
N PRO A 282 39.47 6.04 14.77
CA PRO A 282 38.93 5.89 13.40
C PRO A 282 38.66 4.44 13.04
N GLU A 283 39.53 3.52 13.43
CA GLU A 283 39.38 2.08 13.16
C GLU A 283 38.21 1.49 13.92
N GLY A 284 38.04 1.87 15.19
CA GLY A 284 36.93 1.43 16.01
C GLY A 284 35.57 1.98 15.50
N LEU A 285 35.57 3.25 15.06
CA LEU A 285 34.37 3.84 14.47
C LEU A 285 33.97 3.15 13.16
N ALA A 286 34.95 2.82 12.31
CA ALA A 286 34.72 2.05 11.09
C ALA A 286 34.17 0.65 11.39
N ALA A 287 34.68 -0.02 12.42
CA ALA A 287 34.18 -1.30 12.89
C ALA A 287 32.74 -1.18 13.40
N TRP A 288 32.41 -0.14 14.17
CA TRP A 288 31.08 0.14 14.68
C TRP A 288 30.06 0.41 13.53
N THR A 289 30.46 1.20 12.54
CA THR A 289 29.66 1.44 11.34
C THR A 289 29.34 0.12 10.64
N ARG A 290 30.34 -0.75 10.46
CA ARG A 290 30.16 -2.09 9.85
C ARG A 290 29.19 -2.96 10.63
N ILE A 291 29.24 -2.94 11.95
CA ILE A 291 28.30 -3.66 12.82
C ILE A 291 26.87 -3.18 12.60
N ASN A 292 26.65 -1.87 12.58
CA ASN A 292 25.32 -1.31 12.34
C ASN A 292 24.79 -1.61 10.94
N GLU A 293 25.61 -1.52 9.92
CA GLU A 293 25.23 -1.92 8.56
C GLU A 293 24.89 -3.40 8.46
N PHE A 294 25.62 -4.27 9.16
CA PHE A 294 25.30 -5.69 9.24
C PHE A 294 23.91 -5.91 9.87
N LYS A 295 23.63 -5.23 10.97
CA LYS A 295 22.32 -5.29 11.63
C LYS A 295 21.17 -4.81 10.72
N LEU A 296 21.36 -3.69 10.05
CA LEU A 296 20.39 -3.16 9.09
C LEU A 296 20.17 -4.12 7.91
N GLY A 297 21.18 -4.90 7.53
CA GLY A 297 21.09 -5.91 6.49
C GLY A 297 20.03 -7.00 6.73
N TYR A 298 19.80 -7.35 7.99
CA TYR A 298 18.73 -8.29 8.36
C TYR A 298 17.34 -7.72 8.03
N LEU A 299 17.12 -6.46 8.35
CA LEU A 299 15.84 -5.80 8.09
C LEU A 299 15.58 -5.65 6.58
N ASP A 300 16.62 -5.30 5.81
CA ASP A 300 16.50 -5.21 4.35
C ASP A 300 16.18 -6.58 3.71
N ALA A 301 16.85 -7.63 4.15
CA ALA A 301 16.59 -8.98 3.68
C ALA A 301 15.17 -9.45 4.04
N PHE A 302 14.68 -9.11 5.24
CA PHE A 302 13.30 -9.38 5.63
C PHE A 302 12.32 -8.67 4.70
N TRP A 303 12.50 -7.38 4.43
CA TRP A 303 11.62 -6.63 3.53
C TRP A 303 11.62 -7.22 2.13
N LYS A 304 12.79 -7.58 1.62
CA LYS A 304 12.92 -8.21 0.30
C LYS A 304 12.16 -9.54 0.23
N ALA A 305 12.40 -10.43 1.19
CA ALA A 305 11.75 -11.73 1.23
C ALA A 305 10.23 -11.61 1.38
N SER A 306 9.76 -10.71 2.24
CA SER A 306 8.33 -10.48 2.47
C SER A 306 7.65 -9.85 1.25
N ARG A 307 8.31 -8.88 0.59
CA ARG A 307 7.82 -8.32 -0.68
C ARG A 307 7.66 -9.40 -1.74
N ASP A 308 8.69 -10.21 -1.93
CA ASP A 308 8.69 -11.26 -2.94
C ASP A 308 7.60 -12.31 -2.65
N ALA A 309 7.34 -12.60 -1.38
CA ALA A 309 6.24 -13.47 -0.96
C ALA A 309 4.87 -12.85 -1.26
N VAL A 310 4.65 -11.59 -0.92
CA VAL A 310 3.39 -10.88 -1.20
C VAL A 310 3.14 -10.80 -2.69
N GLU A 311 4.14 -10.45 -3.51
CA GLU A 311 4.02 -10.39 -4.97
C GLU A 311 3.67 -11.76 -5.57
N ARG A 312 4.21 -12.85 -5.03
CA ARG A 312 3.86 -14.20 -5.48
C ARG A 312 2.44 -14.62 -5.13
N ILE A 313 1.93 -14.15 -3.97
CA ILE A 313 0.58 -14.49 -3.48
C ILE A 313 -0.48 -13.65 -4.23
N LYS A 314 -0.23 -12.37 -4.35
CA LYS A 314 -1.13 -11.42 -5.00
C LYS A 314 -0.34 -10.48 -5.91
N PRO A 315 -0.15 -10.83 -7.20
CA PRO A 315 0.60 -10.02 -8.15
C PRO A 315 0.08 -8.59 -8.22
N GLY A 316 1.01 -7.62 -8.18
CA GLY A 316 0.69 -6.19 -8.17
C GLY A 316 0.30 -5.62 -6.81
N ALA A 317 0.23 -6.43 -5.75
CA ALA A 317 0.03 -5.92 -4.40
C ALA A 317 1.30 -5.26 -3.85
N LEU A 318 1.10 -4.18 -3.10
CA LEU A 318 2.19 -3.40 -2.52
C LEU A 318 2.63 -3.99 -1.19
N ALA A 319 3.93 -4.14 -0.99
CA ALA A 319 4.52 -4.37 0.32
C ALA A 319 4.96 -3.02 0.89
N LEU A 320 4.45 -2.68 2.06
CA LEU A 320 4.64 -1.38 2.68
C LEU A 320 5.46 -1.51 3.95
N THR A 321 6.35 -0.56 4.23
CA THR A 321 6.83 -0.34 5.59
C THR A 321 5.83 0.57 6.30
N GLY A 322 5.64 0.37 7.59
CA GLY A 322 4.95 1.32 8.45
C GLY A 322 5.97 2.05 9.30
N SER A 323 6.01 3.36 9.17
CA SER A 323 6.53 4.26 10.14
C SER A 323 8.00 4.45 10.36
N MET A 324 8.28 5.70 10.63
CA MET A 324 9.59 6.23 10.99
C MET A 324 9.45 7.51 11.77
N TYR A 325 10.27 7.67 12.78
CA TYR A 325 10.38 8.91 13.54
C TYR A 325 11.60 9.73 13.07
N GLY A 326 11.43 10.49 12.01
CA GLY A 326 12.39 11.50 11.62
C GLY A 326 13.87 11.10 11.69
N TRP A 327 14.69 11.99 12.21
CA TRP A 327 16.15 11.78 12.38
C TRP A 327 16.52 10.62 13.30
N ASN A 328 15.59 10.17 14.12
CA ASN A 328 15.71 8.97 14.93
C ASN A 328 15.53 7.68 14.12
N ALA A 329 15.41 7.80 12.80
CA ALA A 329 15.23 6.66 11.93
C ALA A 329 16.27 5.56 12.15
N LEU A 330 17.53 5.92 12.38
CA LEU A 330 18.55 4.95 12.74
C LEU A 330 18.32 4.31 14.12
N TYR A 331 17.68 5.03 15.03
CA TYR A 331 17.30 4.51 16.33
C TYR A 331 16.23 3.42 16.21
N ASP A 332 15.25 3.64 15.33
CA ASP A 332 14.19 2.68 15.07
C ASP A 332 14.59 1.61 14.04
N GLY A 333 15.84 1.62 13.57
CA GLY A 333 16.36 0.64 12.62
C GLY A 333 16.04 0.89 11.17
N TYR A 334 15.67 2.10 10.86
CA TYR A 334 15.39 2.47 9.50
C TYR A 334 16.45 3.45 8.99
N TYR A 335 17.09 3.03 7.96
CA TYR A 335 17.87 3.91 7.12
C TYR A 335 17.26 3.93 5.73
N PHE A 336 17.18 5.11 5.13
CA PHE A 336 16.43 5.32 3.88
C PHE A 336 16.85 4.39 2.73
N ASN A 337 18.10 4.00 2.68
CA ASN A 337 18.60 3.06 1.68
C ASN A 337 18.05 1.65 1.86
N ASN A 338 17.76 1.24 3.08
CA ASN A 338 17.29 -0.11 3.37
C ASN A 338 15.85 -0.33 2.88
N ALA A 339 15.08 0.74 2.77
CA ALA A 339 13.73 0.67 2.22
C ALA A 339 13.68 0.49 0.67
N ARG A 340 14.84 0.45 0.00
CA ARG A 340 14.92 0.23 -1.46
C ARG A 340 14.27 -1.04 -1.92
N SER A 341 14.23 -2.06 -1.07
CA SER A 341 13.58 -3.34 -1.36
C SER A 341 12.07 -3.24 -1.47
N LEU A 342 11.46 -2.17 -0.96
CA LEU A 342 10.01 -2.02 -0.94
C LEU A 342 9.48 -1.17 -2.11
N PRO A 343 8.30 -1.50 -2.66
CA PRO A 343 7.70 -0.73 -3.74
C PRO A 343 7.12 0.61 -3.27
N VAL A 344 6.73 0.73 -1.99
CA VAL A 344 6.20 1.96 -1.38
C VAL A 344 6.82 2.15 -0.02
N ILE A 345 7.22 3.37 0.28
CA ILE A 345 7.69 3.78 1.59
C ILE A 345 6.57 4.58 2.24
N ALA A 346 6.02 4.02 3.32
CA ALA A 346 5.03 4.68 4.13
C ALA A 346 5.70 5.14 5.43
N GLY A 347 5.83 6.46 5.58
CA GLY A 347 6.40 7.07 6.77
C GLY A 347 5.33 7.71 7.63
N HIS A 348 5.53 7.75 8.95
CA HIS A 348 4.81 8.68 9.79
C HIS A 348 5.77 9.49 10.64
N GLY A 349 5.48 10.77 10.74
CA GLY A 349 6.15 11.66 11.63
C GLY A 349 5.21 12.11 12.72
N SER A 350 5.72 12.36 13.88
CA SER A 350 4.95 12.92 14.97
C SER A 350 5.42 14.35 15.21
N PHE A 351 4.57 15.30 14.92
CA PHE A 351 4.73 16.64 15.48
C PHE A 351 4.38 16.59 16.96
N GLY A 352 5.30 16.09 17.78
CA GLY A 352 5.22 16.21 19.22
C GLY A 352 4.48 15.13 19.98
N HIS A 353 4.35 13.91 19.47
CA HIS A 353 3.58 12.92 20.19
C HIS A 353 4.24 12.35 21.45
N ASN A 354 5.50 11.97 21.45
CA ASN A 354 6.14 11.33 22.61
C ASN A 354 7.46 11.95 23.05
N SER A 355 8.04 12.81 22.26
CA SER A 355 9.31 13.45 22.61
C SER A 355 9.17 14.63 23.54
N GLY A 356 7.95 14.97 23.98
CA GLY A 356 7.69 16.21 24.69
C GLY A 356 8.04 17.45 23.85
N THR A 357 8.39 17.31 22.57
CA THR A 357 8.57 18.43 21.68
C THR A 357 7.23 18.92 21.21
N LYS A 358 6.81 20.04 21.73
CA LYS A 358 5.61 20.75 21.37
C LYS A 358 5.74 21.52 20.06
N ASN A 359 6.76 21.20 19.28
CA ASN A 359 7.15 21.97 18.13
C ASN A 359 6.65 21.30 16.87
N MET A 360 5.68 21.94 16.22
CA MET A 360 5.47 21.70 14.81
C MET A 360 6.73 22.16 14.06
N ASN A 361 7.61 21.22 13.75
CA ASN A 361 8.73 21.51 12.89
C ASN A 361 8.33 21.25 11.42
N PRO A 362 8.02 22.29 10.64
CA PRO A 362 7.59 22.10 9.26
C PRO A 362 8.68 21.53 8.35
N SER A 363 9.93 21.45 8.83
CA SER A 363 11.03 20.86 8.06
C SER A 363 11.06 19.34 8.09
N PHE A 364 10.37 18.72 9.05
CA PHE A 364 10.39 17.29 9.32
C PHE A 364 10.04 16.40 8.11
N VAL A 365 9.14 16.87 7.24
CA VAL A 365 8.65 16.12 6.09
C VAL A 365 9.70 15.98 4.97
N LEU A 366 10.76 16.76 5.01
CA LEU A 366 11.79 16.71 3.95
C LEU A 366 12.55 15.39 3.90
N GLU A 367 12.63 14.66 4.99
CA GLU A 367 13.24 13.34 5.05
C GLU A 367 12.64 12.35 4.05
N PHE A 368 11.32 12.46 3.84
CA PHE A 368 10.61 11.56 2.94
C PHE A 368 10.78 11.91 1.45
N SER A 369 11.37 13.07 1.18
CA SER A 369 11.62 13.56 -0.19
C SER A 369 13.02 13.19 -0.70
N LEU A 370 13.62 12.15 -0.15
CA LEU A 370 14.99 11.76 -0.48
C LEU A 370 15.16 11.38 -1.94
N PRO A 371 16.27 11.78 -2.58
CA PRO A 371 16.54 11.51 -3.99
C PRO A 371 16.51 10.03 -4.35
N ARG A 372 16.93 9.18 -3.44
CA ARG A 372 17.00 7.73 -3.65
C ARG A 372 15.65 7.05 -3.71
N GLN A 373 14.60 7.72 -3.32
CA GLN A 373 13.22 7.24 -3.36
C GLN A 373 12.46 7.82 -4.54
N LYS A 374 13.11 8.53 -5.44
CA LYS A 374 12.52 9.23 -6.57
C LYS A 374 11.72 8.37 -7.54
N ASP A 375 12.03 7.10 -7.62
CA ASP A 375 11.36 6.08 -8.44
C ASP A 375 10.33 5.25 -7.66
N LYS A 376 10.12 5.56 -6.36
CA LYS A 376 9.18 4.88 -5.48
C LYS A 376 8.19 5.86 -4.86
N PRO A 377 6.90 5.49 -4.79
CA PRO A 377 5.92 6.28 -4.08
C PRO A 377 6.28 6.39 -2.59
N THR A 378 6.18 7.61 -2.06
CA THR A 378 6.28 7.89 -0.64
C THR A 378 4.91 8.32 -0.13
N TRP A 379 4.41 7.63 0.90
CA TRP A 379 3.20 7.99 1.60
C TRP A 379 3.55 8.53 2.98
N TYR A 380 2.88 9.59 3.38
CA TYR A 380 3.17 10.21 4.65
C TYR A 380 1.91 10.32 5.51
N ARG A 381 2.06 9.94 6.78
CA ARG A 381 1.07 10.09 7.83
C ARG A 381 1.60 11.05 8.89
N PRO A 382 0.89 12.13 9.22
CA PRO A 382 1.17 12.92 10.40
C PRO A 382 0.89 12.13 11.69
N GLY A 383 1.51 12.57 12.77
CA GLY A 383 1.39 11.91 14.06
C GLY A 383 0.01 12.05 14.71
N TRP A 384 -0.13 11.45 15.86
CA TRP A 384 -1.33 11.50 16.70
C TRP A 384 -1.35 12.79 17.50
N ALA A 385 -1.93 13.83 17.00
CA ALA A 385 -2.10 15.05 17.78
C ALA A 385 -3.53 15.57 17.69
N TRP A 386 -3.95 16.26 18.70
CA TRP A 386 -5.20 17.00 18.69
C TRP A 386 -4.94 18.33 18.00
N TYR A 387 -5.44 18.50 16.79
CA TYR A 387 -5.21 19.67 15.95
C TYR A 387 -6.34 20.67 16.06
N THR A 388 -6.00 21.96 15.84
CA THR A 388 -6.96 22.92 15.29
C THR A 388 -7.05 22.73 13.77
N ALA A 389 -8.02 23.37 13.12
CA ALA A 389 -8.15 23.33 11.66
C ALA A 389 -6.89 23.88 10.97
N GLU A 390 -6.34 24.97 11.50
CA GLU A 390 -5.14 25.66 11.01
C GLU A 390 -3.88 24.78 11.16
N GLN A 391 -3.74 24.10 12.29
CA GLN A 391 -2.63 23.16 12.54
C GLN A 391 -2.70 21.96 11.59
N LEU A 392 -3.90 21.40 11.38
CA LEU A 392 -4.08 20.28 10.47
C LEU A 392 -3.76 20.69 9.03
N ARG A 393 -4.26 21.84 8.57
CA ARG A 393 -3.89 22.38 7.24
C ARG A 393 -2.38 22.51 7.09
N LEU A 394 -1.74 23.16 8.08
CA LEU A 394 -0.29 23.37 8.05
C LEU A 394 0.46 22.08 7.88
N GLU A 395 0.19 21.07 8.71
CA GLU A 395 0.91 19.83 8.68
C GLU A 395 0.71 19.07 7.36
N GLN A 396 -0.54 18.98 6.91
CA GLN A 396 -0.87 18.28 5.67
C GLN A 396 -0.28 18.98 4.44
N TYR A 397 -0.39 20.29 4.37
CA TYR A 397 0.12 21.04 3.23
C TYR A 397 1.65 21.14 3.24
N MET A 398 2.30 21.20 4.40
CA MET A 398 3.76 21.10 4.49
C MET A 398 4.27 19.74 4.00
N SER A 399 3.51 18.67 4.22
CA SER A 399 3.79 17.35 3.63
C SER A 399 3.58 17.35 2.12
N PHE A 400 2.49 17.93 1.67
CA PHE A 400 2.09 17.95 0.27
C PHE A 400 3.09 18.71 -0.63
N ILE A 401 3.65 19.85 -0.15
CA ILE A 401 4.61 20.64 -0.94
C ILE A 401 5.94 19.91 -1.20
N THR A 402 6.23 18.85 -0.50
CA THR A 402 7.43 18.03 -0.75
C THR A 402 7.27 17.11 -1.97
N GLY A 403 6.04 16.94 -2.48
CA GLY A 403 5.74 16.12 -3.65
C GLY A 403 5.54 14.63 -3.35
N ILE A 404 5.09 14.29 -2.14
CA ILE A 404 4.73 12.91 -1.76
C ILE A 404 3.56 12.39 -2.61
N GLN A 405 3.49 11.07 -2.78
CA GLN A 405 2.52 10.39 -3.66
C GLN A 405 1.28 9.88 -2.92
N GLY A 406 1.25 9.98 -1.61
CA GLY A 406 0.10 9.63 -0.79
C GLY A 406 0.06 10.45 0.49
N LEU A 407 -1.10 11.03 0.78
CA LEU A 407 -1.34 11.86 1.95
C LEU A 407 -2.28 11.12 2.90
N ALA A 408 -1.81 10.81 4.09
CA ALA A 408 -2.60 10.11 5.08
C ALA A 408 -3.09 11.06 6.18
N GLN A 409 -4.35 10.87 6.58
CA GLN A 409 -4.95 11.62 7.69
C GLN A 409 -4.82 10.86 9.00
N PRO A 410 -4.49 11.54 10.10
CA PRO A 410 -4.46 10.93 11.42
C PRO A 410 -5.89 10.67 11.93
N MET A 411 -6.05 9.64 12.74
CA MET A 411 -7.34 9.25 13.30
C MET A 411 -7.99 10.36 14.17
N ALA A 412 -7.19 11.09 14.91
CA ALA A 412 -7.68 12.13 15.80
C ALA A 412 -8.33 13.31 15.07
N SER A 413 -7.96 13.58 13.82
CA SER A 413 -8.50 14.71 13.05
C SER A 413 -10.01 14.57 12.78
N THR A 414 -10.49 13.34 12.53
CA THR A 414 -11.89 13.09 12.23
C THR A 414 -12.76 12.99 13.49
N THR A 415 -12.18 12.54 14.62
CA THR A 415 -12.91 12.43 15.91
C THR A 415 -13.03 13.75 16.66
N SER A 416 -12.27 14.78 16.29
CA SER A 416 -12.20 16.07 16.98
C SER A 416 -13.08 17.18 16.38
N GLY A 417 -14.00 16.86 15.47
CA GLY A 417 -14.86 17.85 14.82
C GLY A 417 -14.20 18.58 13.63
N LEU A 418 -13.15 18.03 13.06
CA LEU A 418 -12.40 18.61 11.93
C LEU A 418 -12.78 18.02 10.56
N SER A 419 -13.93 17.35 10.45
CA SER A 419 -14.35 16.67 9.22
C SER A 419 -14.39 17.59 8.00
N GLU A 420 -14.86 18.83 8.15
CA GLU A 420 -14.88 19.82 7.05
C GLU A 420 -13.46 20.17 6.58
N THR A 421 -12.53 20.35 7.51
CA THR A 421 -11.12 20.62 7.20
C THR A 421 -10.45 19.42 6.52
N VAL A 422 -10.73 18.20 6.99
CA VAL A 422 -10.26 16.97 6.37
C VAL A 422 -10.78 16.86 4.94
N GLN A 423 -12.07 17.10 4.72
CA GLN A 423 -12.69 17.07 3.40
C GLN A 423 -12.07 18.11 2.45
N GLU A 424 -11.87 19.34 2.93
CA GLU A 424 -11.18 20.40 2.18
C GLU A 424 -9.78 19.95 1.71
N ILE A 425 -8.95 19.48 2.64
CA ILE A 425 -7.59 19.01 2.36
C ILE A 425 -7.61 17.84 1.36
N ASN A 426 -8.49 16.87 1.59
CA ASN A 426 -8.59 15.69 0.74
C ASN A 426 -9.07 16.04 -0.67
N GLN A 427 -9.95 17.01 -0.84
CA GLN A 427 -10.36 17.53 -2.15
C GLN A 427 -9.20 18.18 -2.90
N VAL A 428 -8.41 19.01 -2.22
CA VAL A 428 -7.19 19.62 -2.80
C VAL A 428 -6.20 18.52 -3.20
N ALA A 429 -5.93 17.56 -2.31
CA ALA A 429 -5.03 16.45 -2.57
C ALA A 429 -5.51 15.55 -3.73
N SER A 430 -6.80 15.25 -3.80
CA SER A 430 -7.38 14.45 -4.88
C SER A 430 -7.25 15.10 -6.25
N ARG A 431 -7.39 16.43 -6.33
CA ARG A 431 -7.31 17.19 -7.58
C ARG A 431 -5.86 17.42 -7.99
N LEU A 432 -5.07 18.07 -7.14
CA LEU A 432 -3.71 18.50 -7.46
C LEU A 432 -2.67 17.41 -7.23
N GLY A 433 -2.89 16.50 -6.28
CA GLY A 433 -1.97 15.39 -5.99
C GLY A 433 -1.73 14.49 -7.21
N THR A 434 -2.64 14.49 -8.19
CA THR A 434 -2.47 13.74 -9.45
C THR A 434 -1.16 14.08 -10.18
N ILE A 435 -0.62 15.28 -10.02
CA ILE A 435 0.68 15.66 -10.59
C ILE A 435 1.87 14.92 -9.96
N PHE A 436 1.69 14.35 -8.77
CA PHE A 436 2.73 13.63 -8.02
C PHE A 436 2.64 12.11 -8.16
N VAL A 437 1.55 11.55 -8.69
CA VAL A 437 1.31 10.10 -8.77
C VAL A 437 2.48 9.36 -9.43
N LYS A 438 3.01 9.93 -10.52
CA LYS A 438 4.23 9.43 -11.13
C LYS A 438 5.42 10.04 -10.39
N PRO A 439 6.21 9.24 -9.66
CA PRO A 439 7.38 9.76 -8.98
C PRO A 439 8.31 10.40 -9.98
N ALA A 440 8.54 11.68 -9.84
CA ALA A 440 9.51 12.43 -10.63
C ALA A 440 10.19 13.42 -9.69
N TYR A 441 11.45 13.16 -9.48
CA TYR A 441 12.23 13.94 -8.56
C TYR A 441 12.73 15.24 -9.21
N THR A 442 12.42 16.37 -8.59
CA THR A 442 12.95 17.67 -8.97
C THR A 442 14.20 17.96 -8.15
N LYS A 443 15.38 17.91 -8.78
CA LYS A 443 16.62 18.31 -8.12
C LYS A 443 16.54 19.80 -7.76
N GLN A 444 16.63 20.08 -6.46
CA GLN A 444 16.71 21.45 -5.96
C GLN A 444 18.13 21.99 -6.14
N ALA A 445 18.27 23.32 -6.19
CA ALA A 445 19.61 23.93 -6.31
C ALA A 445 20.49 23.64 -5.07
N VAL A 446 19.89 23.48 -3.91
CA VAL A 446 20.56 23.27 -2.62
C VAL A 446 20.23 21.89 -2.10
N ALA A 447 21.27 21.15 -1.71
CA ALA A 447 21.17 19.89 -0.96
C ALA A 447 21.52 20.11 0.51
N VAL A 448 21.01 19.25 1.39
CA VAL A 448 21.42 19.18 2.81
C VAL A 448 21.81 17.75 3.10
N LEU A 449 23.02 17.56 3.61
CA LEU A 449 23.58 16.25 3.91
C LEU A 449 23.01 15.70 5.23
N TYR A 450 22.51 14.48 5.19
CA TYR A 450 22.30 13.62 6.35
C TYR A 450 23.44 12.59 6.45
N SER A 451 24.25 12.68 7.51
CA SER A 451 25.38 11.77 7.75
C SER A 451 24.97 10.59 8.64
N LYS A 452 25.00 9.39 8.08
CA LYS A 452 24.80 8.16 8.87
C LYS A 452 26.04 7.86 9.71
N SER A 453 27.23 8.13 9.19
CA SER A 453 28.50 7.88 9.88
C SER A 453 28.60 8.68 11.17
N ASP A 454 28.21 9.97 11.13
CA ASP A 454 28.14 10.80 12.32
C ASP A 454 27.05 10.32 13.30
N THR A 455 25.88 9.94 12.76
CA THR A 455 24.76 9.45 13.59
C THR A 455 25.11 8.14 14.29
N TYR A 456 25.88 7.24 13.66
CA TYR A 456 26.35 6.02 14.29
C TYR A 456 27.34 6.27 15.44
N ARG A 457 28.10 7.35 15.38
CA ARG A 457 29.04 7.72 16.42
C ARG A 457 28.39 8.12 17.74
N HIS A 458 27.16 8.61 17.67
CA HIS A 458 26.44 9.14 18.80
C HIS A 458 25.29 8.21 19.22
N HIS A 459 24.82 8.39 20.45
CA HIS A 459 23.61 7.76 20.92
C HIS A 459 22.44 8.22 20.05
N ALA A 460 21.66 7.30 19.57
CA ALA A 460 20.44 7.59 18.83
C ALA A 460 19.58 8.66 19.54
N GLY A 461 19.08 9.63 18.79
CA GLY A 461 18.35 10.76 19.33
C GLY A 461 19.20 11.82 20.06
N LYS A 462 20.48 11.59 20.26
CA LYS A 462 21.45 12.57 20.82
C LYS A 462 22.57 12.92 19.86
N ALA A 463 22.51 12.39 18.61
CA ALA A 463 23.46 12.78 17.58
C ALA A 463 23.30 14.28 17.29
N ARG A 464 24.33 15.06 17.62
CA ARG A 464 24.35 16.52 17.46
C ARG A 464 23.96 16.91 16.03
N HIS A 465 24.55 16.22 15.05
CA HIS A 465 24.23 16.39 13.64
C HIS A 465 22.73 16.25 13.36
N ALA A 466 22.12 15.14 13.77
CA ALA A 466 20.69 14.89 13.53
C ALA A 466 19.77 15.96 14.14
N LEU A 467 20.07 16.39 15.36
CA LEU A 467 19.32 17.48 16.01
C LEU A 467 19.52 18.84 15.33
N THR A 468 20.72 19.09 14.83
CA THR A 468 21.08 20.33 14.11
C THR A 468 20.35 20.44 12.77
N LEU A 469 20.11 19.31 12.09
CA LEU A 469 19.41 19.31 10.80
C LEU A 469 17.99 19.88 10.89
N ASP A 470 17.31 19.71 11.99
CA ASP A 470 16.00 20.32 12.22
C ASP A 470 16.06 21.84 12.08
N GLU A 471 17.09 22.45 12.66
CA GLU A 471 17.29 23.92 12.59
C GLU A 471 17.69 24.36 11.19
N VAL A 472 18.55 23.59 10.51
CA VAL A 472 18.92 23.86 9.12
C VAL A 472 17.71 23.81 8.21
N TYR A 473 16.82 22.83 8.38
CA TYR A 473 15.61 22.73 7.57
C TYR A 473 14.63 23.86 7.87
N LEU A 474 14.45 24.23 9.13
CA LEU A 474 13.63 25.38 9.48
C LEU A 474 14.23 26.65 8.86
N ALA A 475 15.56 26.81 8.89
CA ALA A 475 16.24 27.93 8.23
C ALA A 475 15.94 27.97 6.73
N THR A 476 15.99 26.81 6.05
CA THR A 476 15.68 26.75 4.61
C THR A 476 14.22 27.12 4.30
N ARG A 477 13.27 26.82 5.20
CA ARG A 477 11.87 27.25 5.07
C ARG A 477 11.72 28.76 5.24
N LEU A 478 12.39 29.33 6.24
CA LEU A 478 12.41 30.79 6.46
C LEU A 478 13.06 31.55 5.27
N MET A 479 13.97 30.92 4.55
CA MET A 479 14.58 31.47 3.34
C MET A 479 13.74 31.28 2.06
N GLN A 480 12.61 30.60 2.12
CA GLN A 480 11.84 30.11 0.96
C GLN A 480 12.70 29.30 -0.02
N CYS A 481 13.70 28.59 0.46
CA CYS A 481 14.62 27.83 -0.35
C CYS A 481 14.26 26.34 -0.30
N PRO A 482 13.61 25.78 -1.32
CA PRO A 482 13.39 24.36 -1.44
C PRO A 482 14.73 23.61 -1.50
N ILE A 483 14.84 22.51 -0.76
CA ILE A 483 16.06 21.72 -0.70
C ILE A 483 15.81 20.26 -1.06
N THR A 484 16.92 19.56 -1.33
CA THR A 484 17.00 18.10 -1.40
C THR A 484 17.74 17.59 -0.19
N ALA A 485 17.15 16.65 0.55
CA ALA A 485 17.91 15.86 1.50
C ALA A 485 18.75 14.81 0.75
N VAL A 486 20.03 14.72 1.05
CA VAL A 486 20.97 13.75 0.49
C VAL A 486 21.64 12.98 1.61
N VAL A 487 21.93 11.71 1.35
CA VAL A 487 22.67 10.83 2.26
C VAL A 487 24.10 10.61 1.77
N GLU A 488 24.96 10.02 2.57
CA GLU A 488 26.37 9.78 2.21
C GLU A 488 26.51 8.97 0.91
N GLU A 489 25.64 8.01 0.65
CA GLU A 489 25.65 7.23 -0.56
C GLU A 489 25.28 8.07 -1.80
N ASP A 490 24.46 9.12 -1.65
CA ASP A 490 24.16 10.06 -2.72
C ASP A 490 25.37 10.93 -3.06
N VAL A 491 26.20 11.23 -2.05
CA VAL A 491 27.48 11.92 -2.26
C VAL A 491 28.44 11.03 -3.05
N LEU A 492 28.55 9.75 -2.69
CA LEU A 492 29.47 8.79 -3.29
C LEU A 492 29.07 8.36 -4.71
N ASP A 493 27.78 8.31 -5.04
CA ASP A 493 27.33 7.88 -6.38
C ASP A 493 27.24 9.00 -7.41
N GLY A 494 27.66 10.22 -7.04
CA GLY A 494 27.68 11.37 -7.93
C GLY A 494 26.33 12.10 -8.04
N THR A 495 25.35 11.78 -7.23
CA THR A 495 24.03 12.48 -7.22
C THR A 495 24.17 13.97 -6.97
N LEU A 496 25.21 14.41 -6.23
CA LEU A 496 25.50 15.84 -6.00
C LEU A 496 25.73 16.65 -7.28
N ALA A 497 26.18 16.05 -8.37
CA ALA A 497 26.44 16.75 -9.63
C ALA A 497 25.22 17.51 -10.21
N GLY A 498 24.01 17.22 -9.73
CA GLY A 498 22.81 17.93 -10.09
C GLY A 498 22.43 19.11 -9.21
N HIS A 499 23.17 19.35 -8.12
CA HIS A 499 22.95 20.44 -7.18
C HIS A 499 24.01 21.53 -7.38
N ARG A 500 23.72 22.75 -6.91
CA ARG A 500 24.68 23.87 -6.93
C ARG A 500 25.37 24.08 -5.60
N ALA A 501 24.71 23.69 -4.52
CA ALA A 501 25.29 23.72 -3.18
C ALA A 501 24.86 22.50 -2.36
N VAL A 502 25.71 22.12 -1.39
CA VAL A 502 25.38 21.19 -0.32
C VAL A 502 25.72 21.83 1.02
N ILE A 503 24.79 21.74 1.98
CA ILE A 503 24.94 22.21 3.36
C ILE A 503 25.33 21.01 4.22
N VAL A 504 26.41 21.13 4.96
CA VAL A 504 26.91 20.17 5.95
C VAL A 504 26.92 20.88 7.31
N ALA A 505 26.13 20.39 8.26
CA ALA A 505 25.94 21.08 9.53
C ALA A 505 26.07 20.11 10.72
N GLY A 506 26.75 20.55 11.79
CA GLY A 506 26.83 19.85 13.06
C GLY A 506 27.58 18.51 12.99
N VAL A 507 28.33 18.23 11.94
CA VAL A 507 28.99 16.96 11.69
C VAL A 507 30.35 16.92 12.39
N GLU A 508 30.57 15.92 13.20
CA GLU A 508 31.86 15.67 13.87
C GLU A 508 32.70 14.60 13.16
N TYR A 509 32.06 13.74 12.36
CA TYR A 509 32.74 12.68 11.61
C TYR A 509 32.07 12.42 10.26
N LEU A 510 32.89 12.20 9.24
CA LEU A 510 32.50 11.67 7.94
C LEU A 510 33.49 10.57 7.52
N ASP A 511 32.95 9.59 6.78
CA ASP A 511 33.83 8.64 6.09
C ASP A 511 34.80 9.40 5.17
N PRO A 512 36.12 9.06 5.14
CA PRO A 512 37.08 9.72 4.28
C PRO A 512 36.69 9.79 2.80
N ALA A 513 36.03 8.74 2.27
CA ALA A 513 35.54 8.75 0.88
C ALA A 513 34.44 9.79 0.67
N VAL A 514 33.63 10.08 1.65
CA VAL A 514 32.60 11.14 1.59
C VAL A 514 33.23 12.51 1.62
N VAL A 515 34.31 12.69 2.46
CA VAL A 515 35.07 13.95 2.47
C VAL A 515 35.71 14.22 1.12
N ASP A 516 36.38 13.21 0.53
CA ASP A 516 37.00 13.33 -0.80
C ASP A 516 35.98 13.68 -1.88
N ALA A 517 34.80 13.03 -1.90
CA ALA A 517 33.73 13.32 -2.85
C ALA A 517 33.14 14.72 -2.66
N LEU A 518 33.01 15.23 -1.44
CA LEU A 518 32.61 16.62 -1.17
C LEU A 518 33.66 17.62 -1.63
N ALA A 519 34.96 17.32 -1.42
CA ALA A 519 36.06 18.14 -1.92
C ALA A 519 36.09 18.18 -3.44
N ASP A 520 35.87 17.05 -4.12
CA ASP A 520 35.75 16.97 -5.58
C ASP A 520 34.56 17.79 -6.10
N PHE A 521 33.44 17.74 -5.41
CA PHE A 521 32.28 18.57 -5.74
C PHE A 521 32.61 20.07 -5.62
N ALA A 522 33.33 20.48 -4.55
CA ALA A 522 33.77 21.87 -4.37
C ALA A 522 34.78 22.32 -5.47
N ALA A 523 35.71 21.44 -5.85
CA ALA A 523 36.67 21.71 -6.94
C ALA A 523 35.98 21.79 -8.32
N GLY A 524 34.88 21.08 -8.51
CA GLY A 524 34.13 21.00 -9.77
C GLY A 524 33.08 22.10 -9.99
N SER A 525 33.09 23.21 -9.25
CA SER A 525 32.12 24.33 -9.29
C SER A 525 30.90 24.19 -8.38
N GLY A 526 30.72 23.13 -7.62
CA GLY A 526 29.75 23.04 -6.55
C GLY A 526 30.16 23.92 -5.35
N VAL A 527 29.22 24.21 -4.46
CA VAL A 527 29.48 24.95 -3.23
C VAL A 527 29.21 24.05 -2.05
N VAL A 528 30.23 23.68 -1.30
CA VAL A 528 30.08 23.00 0.00
C VAL A 528 30.05 24.07 1.09
N ILE A 529 28.92 24.19 1.81
CA ILE A 529 28.75 25.15 2.92
C ILE A 529 28.81 24.36 4.22
N VAL A 530 29.75 24.73 5.08
CA VAL A 530 29.94 24.08 6.39
C VAL A 530 29.67 25.05 7.52
N SER A 531 28.87 24.63 8.51
CA SER A 531 28.71 25.39 9.75
C SER A 531 29.96 25.32 10.62
N ASP A 532 30.18 26.32 11.52
CA ASP A 532 31.40 26.43 12.29
C ASP A 532 31.58 25.32 13.33
N ASP A 533 30.51 24.60 13.63
CA ASP A 533 30.47 23.42 14.51
C ASP A 533 30.83 22.10 13.79
N VAL A 534 31.07 22.13 12.47
CA VAL A 534 31.63 20.98 11.73
C VAL A 534 33.13 20.87 12.02
N THR A 535 33.54 19.77 12.65
CA THR A 535 34.92 19.53 13.04
C THR A 535 35.76 18.82 11.97
N VAL A 536 35.09 18.23 10.96
CA VAL A 536 35.74 17.58 9.82
C VAL A 536 36.25 18.64 8.85
N ASP A 537 37.52 18.55 8.47
CA ASP A 537 38.07 19.43 7.41
C ASP A 537 37.68 18.92 6.03
N ILE A 538 36.92 19.74 5.31
CA ILE A 538 36.49 19.46 3.91
C ILE A 538 37.19 20.46 3.00
N PRO A 539 38.14 20.02 2.17
CA PRO A 539 38.89 20.90 1.30
C PRO A 539 38.00 21.69 0.34
N GLY A 540 38.19 22.98 0.23
CA GLY A 540 37.41 23.86 -0.65
C GLY A 540 36.05 24.27 -0.10
N ALA A 541 35.63 23.83 1.08
CA ALA A 541 34.40 24.23 1.69
C ALA A 541 34.34 25.73 2.05
N THR A 542 33.16 26.32 1.93
CA THR A 542 32.86 27.70 2.34
C THR A 542 32.37 27.67 3.80
N LYS A 543 33.11 28.30 4.70
CA LYS A 543 32.68 28.45 6.10
C LYS A 543 31.49 29.36 6.22
N LEU A 544 30.53 28.95 6.99
CA LEU A 544 29.30 29.72 7.23
C LEU A 544 29.58 30.96 8.11
N GLY A 545 30.57 30.88 9.00
CA GLY A 545 30.86 31.90 10.01
C GLY A 545 29.82 31.90 11.14
N MET A 546 29.19 30.77 11.37
CA MET A 546 28.17 30.57 12.40
C MET A 546 27.98 29.08 12.67
N GLU A 547 27.75 28.75 13.93
CA GLU A 547 27.32 27.41 14.33
C GLU A 547 25.84 27.20 13.97
N ALA A 548 25.48 25.96 13.55
CA ALA A 548 24.10 25.55 13.32
C ALA A 548 23.59 24.67 14.48
N ARG A 549 23.77 25.16 15.71
CA ARG A 549 23.51 24.40 16.93
C ARG A 549 22.01 24.18 17.14
N ALA A 550 21.64 22.99 17.61
CA ALA A 550 20.27 22.66 17.91
C ALA A 550 19.67 23.53 19.03
N TYR A 551 18.42 23.97 18.86
CA TYR A 551 17.70 24.76 19.88
C TYR A 551 17.58 24.00 21.21
N SER A 552 17.37 22.68 21.13
CA SER A 552 17.31 21.78 22.29
C SER A 552 18.60 21.82 23.11
N GLU A 553 19.75 21.88 22.45
CA GLU A 553 21.07 21.97 23.13
C GLU A 553 21.40 23.39 23.60
N ALA A 554 21.11 24.38 22.78
CA ALA A 554 21.53 25.75 23.03
C ALA A 554 20.69 26.45 24.11
N VAL A 555 19.38 26.14 24.17
CA VAL A 555 18.41 26.84 25.00
C VAL A 555 17.80 25.92 26.05
N ILE A 556 17.20 24.80 25.64
CA ILE A 556 16.48 23.90 26.54
C ILE A 556 17.42 23.24 27.55
N GLY A 557 18.49 22.61 27.07
CA GLY A 557 19.45 21.92 27.93
C GLY A 557 19.99 22.75 29.08
N PRO A 558 20.54 23.96 28.84
CA PRO A 558 21.00 24.86 29.92
C PRO A 558 19.91 25.27 30.90
N ALA A 559 18.68 25.49 30.42
CA ALA A 559 17.59 25.96 31.25
C ALA A 559 16.99 24.89 32.18
N ILE A 560 17.12 23.59 31.79
CA ILE A 560 16.73 22.46 32.63
C ILE A 560 17.92 21.84 33.40
N ALA A 561 19.13 22.29 33.12
CA ALA A 561 20.34 21.81 33.81
C ALA A 561 20.22 22.05 35.33
N GLY A 562 20.41 21.00 36.10
CA GLY A 562 20.29 21.07 37.55
C GLY A 562 18.90 20.68 38.09
N ILE A 563 17.89 20.51 37.26
CA ILE A 563 16.61 19.96 37.71
C ILE A 563 16.76 18.43 37.76
N ARG A 564 16.68 17.87 38.99
CA ARG A 564 16.87 16.42 39.20
C ARG A 564 15.55 15.63 39.20
N ASP A 565 14.42 16.30 39.35
CA ASP A 565 13.10 15.68 39.26
C ASP A 565 12.65 15.62 37.80
N GLY A 566 12.50 14.42 37.27
CA GLY A 566 12.12 14.19 35.87
C GLY A 566 10.78 14.80 35.48
N GLN A 567 9.81 14.86 36.43
CA GLN A 567 8.52 15.52 36.16
C GLN A 567 8.66 17.05 36.12
N ALA A 568 9.44 17.62 37.03
CA ALA A 568 9.71 19.06 37.05
C ALA A 568 10.59 19.49 35.84
N GLN A 569 11.53 18.62 35.43
CA GLN A 569 12.32 18.81 34.23
C GLN A 569 11.43 18.82 32.97
N HIS A 570 10.54 17.86 32.87
CA HIS A 570 9.58 17.80 31.77
C HIS A 570 8.61 19.00 31.74
N ALA A 571 8.09 19.39 32.89
CA ALA A 571 7.23 20.56 33.00
C ALA A 571 7.96 21.84 32.56
N LYS A 572 9.21 22.04 33.00
CA LYS A 572 10.02 23.19 32.60
C LYS A 572 10.32 23.20 31.12
N TRP A 573 10.64 22.05 30.56
CA TRP A 573 10.86 21.89 29.13
C TRP A 573 9.59 22.22 28.33
N ILE A 574 8.43 21.76 28.82
CA ILE A 574 7.13 22.11 28.26
C ILE A 574 6.88 23.62 28.22
N GLU A 575 7.27 24.35 29.26
CA GLU A 575 7.11 25.81 29.32
C GLU A 575 8.01 26.56 28.32
N MET A 576 9.21 26.03 28.05
CA MET A 576 10.25 26.72 27.29
C MET A 576 10.23 26.47 25.79
N ASP A 577 9.72 25.30 25.39
CA ASP A 577 9.74 24.91 23.98
C ASP A 577 8.54 25.50 23.24
N THR A 578 8.63 26.78 22.91
CA THR A 578 7.68 27.41 22.02
C THR A 578 8.23 27.48 20.60
N PHE A 579 7.42 27.17 19.62
CA PHE A 579 7.80 27.27 18.22
C PHE A 579 8.22 28.69 17.84
N THR A 580 7.61 29.70 18.47
CA THR A 580 7.94 31.10 18.31
C THR A 580 9.41 31.36 18.66
N GLU A 581 9.83 30.92 19.85
CA GLU A 581 11.21 31.12 20.32
C GLU A 581 12.21 30.41 19.43
N ARG A 582 11.85 29.23 18.94
CA ARG A 582 12.69 28.46 18.01
C ARG A 582 12.82 29.14 16.64
N VAL A 583 11.73 29.66 16.09
CA VAL A 583 11.77 30.45 14.84
C VAL A 583 12.68 31.67 15.00
N GLU A 584 12.55 32.41 16.12
CA GLU A 584 13.45 33.56 16.40
C GLU A 584 14.92 33.13 16.57
N TYR A 585 15.15 31.98 17.20
CA TYR A 585 16.50 31.40 17.36
C TYR A 585 17.12 31.04 16.01
N VAL A 586 16.33 30.51 15.06
CA VAL A 586 16.82 30.04 13.75
C VAL A 586 16.96 31.18 12.72
N ARG A 587 16.25 32.30 12.88
CA ARG A 587 16.34 33.43 11.92
C ARG A 587 17.74 33.91 11.59
N PRO A 588 18.68 34.08 12.54
CA PRO A 588 20.05 34.45 12.21
C PRO A 588 20.74 33.41 11.29
N LEU A 589 20.50 32.12 11.52
CA LEU A 589 21.01 31.03 10.68
C LEU A 589 20.44 31.13 9.25
N ALA A 590 19.12 31.31 9.14
CA ALA A 590 18.44 31.46 7.85
C ALA A 590 18.99 32.68 7.07
N LYS A 591 19.15 33.82 7.75
CA LYS A 591 19.72 35.05 7.17
C LYS A 591 21.13 34.77 6.63
N ARG A 592 22.00 34.16 7.45
CA ARG A 592 23.41 33.91 7.08
C ARG A 592 23.54 32.91 5.94
N LEU A 593 22.79 31.81 5.97
CA LEU A 593 22.71 30.85 4.85
C LEU A 593 22.25 31.54 3.56
N GLY A 594 21.20 32.37 3.64
CA GLY A 594 20.68 33.13 2.52
C GLY A 594 21.71 34.11 1.92
N GLU A 595 22.51 34.79 2.76
CA GLU A 595 23.61 35.67 2.32
C GLU A 595 24.67 34.87 1.55
N VAL A 596 25.17 33.77 2.12
CA VAL A 596 26.16 32.90 1.49
C VAL A 596 25.66 32.34 0.15
N LEU A 597 24.43 31.87 0.08
CA LEU A 597 23.85 31.39 -1.16
C LEU A 597 23.69 32.50 -2.20
N ALA A 598 23.30 33.70 -1.78
CA ALA A 598 23.17 34.87 -2.68
C ALA A 598 24.53 35.33 -3.24
N GLU A 599 25.59 35.32 -2.40
CA GLU A 599 26.99 35.59 -2.87
C GLU A 599 27.41 34.62 -3.97
N LYS A 600 26.96 33.36 -3.88
CA LYS A 600 27.19 32.31 -4.88
C LYS A 600 26.17 32.33 -6.02
N LYS A 601 25.30 33.33 -6.08
CA LYS A 601 24.22 33.51 -7.07
C LYS A 601 23.23 32.34 -7.10
N ILE A 602 22.99 31.68 -5.95
CA ILE A 602 22.00 30.66 -5.77
C ILE A 602 20.78 31.32 -5.11
N LEU A 603 19.76 31.54 -5.88
CA LEU A 603 18.56 32.24 -5.44
C LEU A 603 17.35 31.28 -5.41
N PRO A 604 16.47 31.40 -4.43
CA PRO A 604 15.23 30.61 -4.40
C PRO A 604 14.32 30.97 -5.59
N PRO A 605 13.52 30.02 -6.08
CA PRO A 605 12.59 30.25 -7.20
C PRO A 605 11.37 31.09 -6.80
N PHE A 606 11.19 31.36 -5.52
CA PHE A 606 10.08 32.08 -4.93
C PHE A 606 10.58 32.95 -3.80
N ARG A 607 10.02 34.16 -3.66
CA ARG A 607 10.32 35.06 -2.54
C ARG A 607 9.06 35.72 -2.04
N THR A 608 9.04 36.02 -0.75
CA THR A 608 7.98 36.82 -0.13
C THR A 608 8.58 37.74 0.92
N ASN A 609 7.88 38.82 1.25
CA ASN A 609 8.24 39.74 2.34
C ASN A 609 7.91 39.18 3.72
N VAL A 610 7.30 37.99 3.81
CA VAL A 610 6.98 37.26 5.05
C VAL A 610 7.79 35.96 5.07
N ASP A 611 8.78 35.88 5.96
CA ASP A 611 9.70 34.76 6.03
C ASP A 611 9.03 33.44 6.50
N THR A 612 7.90 33.52 7.17
CA THR A 612 7.11 32.35 7.63
C THR A 612 6.16 31.78 6.56
N ILE A 613 6.44 32.02 5.28
CA ILE A 613 5.80 31.32 4.16
C ILE A 613 6.82 30.38 3.55
N ALA A 614 6.65 29.07 3.77
CA ALA A 614 7.49 28.03 3.19
C ALA A 614 7.20 27.81 1.71
N ALA A 615 8.21 27.46 0.92
CA ALA A 615 8.06 27.11 -0.49
C ALA A 615 8.44 25.67 -0.79
N GLY A 616 7.62 24.99 -1.61
CA GLY A 616 7.97 23.80 -2.36
C GLY A 616 8.14 24.15 -3.85
N TYR A 617 9.03 23.47 -4.55
CA TYR A 617 9.27 23.68 -5.97
C TYR A 617 9.34 22.34 -6.71
N GLN A 618 8.52 22.21 -7.74
CA GLN A 618 8.45 21.00 -8.54
C GLN A 618 8.49 21.36 -10.03
N VAL A 619 9.28 20.63 -10.80
CA VAL A 619 9.29 20.74 -12.26
C VAL A 619 8.73 19.45 -12.86
N ARG A 620 7.68 19.57 -13.65
CA ARG A 620 6.99 18.46 -14.28
C ARG A 620 6.94 18.67 -15.80
N GLY A 621 8.03 18.32 -16.48
CA GLY A 621 8.22 18.63 -17.88
C GLY A 621 8.30 20.14 -18.11
N GLU A 622 7.46 20.69 -18.99
CA GLU A 622 7.41 22.13 -19.28
C GLU A 622 6.63 22.97 -18.25
N ILE A 623 6.12 22.36 -17.16
CA ILE A 623 5.36 23.07 -16.13
C ILE A 623 6.15 23.13 -14.82
N GLU A 624 6.34 24.33 -14.30
CA GLU A 624 6.88 24.60 -12.97
C GLU A 624 5.73 24.77 -11.96
N TYR A 625 5.83 24.19 -10.79
CA TYR A 625 4.91 24.38 -9.68
C TYR A 625 5.64 24.98 -8.50
N ILE A 626 5.10 26.06 -7.95
CA ILE A 626 5.53 26.67 -6.71
C ILE A 626 4.37 26.54 -5.73
N LEU A 627 4.61 25.84 -4.61
CA LEU A 627 3.62 25.60 -3.57
C LEU A 627 4.05 26.37 -2.32
N ALA A 628 3.24 27.32 -1.87
CA ALA A 628 3.55 28.22 -0.76
C ALA A 628 2.62 27.91 0.41
N VAL A 629 3.18 27.64 1.61
CA VAL A 629 2.41 27.31 2.83
C VAL A 629 2.72 28.31 3.92
N ASN A 630 1.68 28.86 4.51
CA ASN A 630 1.77 29.83 5.60
C ASN A 630 1.89 29.14 6.97
N PHE A 631 3.04 29.32 7.64
CA PHE A 631 3.28 28.91 9.01
C PHE A 631 3.52 30.08 9.96
N THR A 632 3.01 31.26 9.62
CA THR A 632 3.06 32.44 10.48
C THR A 632 2.39 32.15 11.81
N ILE A 633 3.06 32.51 12.89
CA ILE A 633 2.56 32.26 14.24
C ILE A 633 1.41 33.22 14.54
N GLY A 634 0.29 32.64 14.91
CA GLY A 634 -0.89 33.38 15.36
C GLY A 634 -0.89 33.65 16.86
N SER A 635 -2.06 33.60 17.46
CA SER A 635 -2.19 33.75 18.91
C SER A 635 -1.57 32.61 19.69
N GLN A 636 -1.14 32.90 20.92
CA GLN A 636 -0.66 31.89 21.87
C GLN A 636 -1.63 30.70 21.96
N PRO A 637 -1.13 29.47 21.97
CA PRO A 637 -1.97 28.28 22.03
C PRO A 637 -2.83 28.33 23.30
N LYS A 638 -4.09 28.02 23.15
CA LYS A 638 -4.97 27.80 24.32
C LYS A 638 -4.44 26.58 25.06
N PRO A 639 -4.22 26.64 26.39
CA PRO A 639 -3.75 25.47 27.12
C PRO A 639 -4.76 24.34 27.00
N SER A 640 -4.46 23.30 26.26
CA SER A 640 -5.17 22.04 26.31
C SER A 640 -4.22 20.98 26.86
N GLN A 641 -4.75 19.86 27.32
CA GLN A 641 -3.96 18.79 27.94
C GLN A 641 -2.76 18.28 27.11
N TYR A 642 -2.73 18.64 25.81
CA TYR A 642 -1.74 18.18 24.84
C TYR A 642 -1.08 19.32 24.08
N THR A 643 -1.27 20.57 24.44
CA THR A 643 -0.93 21.72 23.63
C THR A 643 0.17 22.59 24.19
N GLY A 644 1.22 22.57 23.55
CA GLY A 644 2.17 23.64 23.34
C GLY A 644 2.38 23.88 21.85
N PHE A 645 1.43 23.48 21.01
CA PHE A 645 1.51 23.68 19.57
C PHE A 645 1.19 25.13 19.22
N MET A 646 1.98 25.71 18.32
CA MET A 646 1.61 26.99 17.72
C MET A 646 0.30 26.83 16.95
N GLU A 647 -0.53 27.83 16.99
CA GLU A 647 -1.66 27.99 16.10
C GLU A 647 -1.25 28.93 14.96
N PRO A 648 -1.22 28.46 13.70
CA PRO A 648 -0.90 29.32 12.58
C PRO A 648 -1.90 30.45 12.45
N GLY A 649 -1.38 31.68 12.30
CA GLY A 649 -2.20 32.88 12.08
C GLY A 649 -2.24 33.27 10.60
N PRO A 650 -3.13 34.22 10.24
CA PRO A 650 -3.18 34.77 8.88
C PRO A 650 -1.94 35.60 8.57
N ALA A 651 -1.59 35.68 7.28
CA ALA A 651 -0.51 36.53 6.78
C ALA A 651 -0.92 37.23 5.47
N ALA A 652 -0.63 38.52 5.41
CA ALA A 652 -0.68 39.30 4.17
C ALA A 652 0.74 39.37 3.60
N ALA A 653 0.94 38.82 2.41
CA ALA A 653 2.26 38.70 1.83
C ALA A 653 2.33 39.18 0.39
N THR A 654 3.39 39.93 0.06
CA THR A 654 3.77 40.21 -1.32
C THR A 654 4.68 39.10 -1.80
N ILE A 655 4.22 38.33 -2.76
CA ILE A 655 5.02 37.30 -3.42
C ILE A 655 5.79 37.87 -4.60
N THR A 656 6.96 37.33 -4.89
CA THR A 656 7.77 37.68 -6.07
C THR A 656 8.22 36.40 -6.78
N LEU A 657 7.89 36.26 -8.07
CA LEU A 657 8.25 35.16 -8.95
C LEU A 657 9.23 35.64 -10.01
N PRO A 658 10.13 34.79 -10.54
CA PRO A 658 11.01 35.16 -11.64
C PRO A 658 10.21 35.56 -12.91
N ASP A 659 10.60 36.67 -13.55
CA ASP A 659 10.06 37.07 -14.84
C ASP A 659 10.84 36.38 -15.96
N ASN A 660 10.46 35.13 -16.27
CA ASN A 660 11.06 34.35 -17.35
C ASN A 660 10.10 34.14 -18.54
N GLY A 661 9.07 35.00 -18.66
CA GLY A 661 8.08 34.93 -19.72
C GLY A 661 7.01 33.85 -19.58
N ARG A 662 7.04 33.07 -18.50
CA ARG A 662 6.02 32.05 -18.22
C ARG A 662 4.76 32.69 -17.64
N PRO A 663 3.57 32.35 -18.12
CA PRO A 663 2.32 32.72 -17.44
C PRO A 663 2.24 32.10 -16.07
N VAL A 664 1.38 32.63 -15.21
CA VAL A 664 1.16 32.11 -13.84
C VAL A 664 -0.32 31.83 -13.66
N TYR A 665 -0.63 30.63 -13.22
CA TYR A 665 -1.99 30.20 -12.89
C TYR A 665 -2.10 29.88 -11.40
N ASP A 666 -3.20 30.29 -10.77
CA ASP A 666 -3.59 29.78 -9.46
C ASP A 666 -4.22 28.39 -9.66
N ALA A 667 -3.47 27.34 -9.33
CA ALA A 667 -3.91 25.97 -9.56
C ALA A 667 -5.02 25.51 -8.59
N LEU A 668 -5.22 26.20 -7.46
CA LEU A 668 -6.35 25.93 -6.55
C LEU A 668 -7.66 26.46 -7.13
N VAL A 669 -7.60 27.60 -7.82
CA VAL A 669 -8.77 28.25 -8.42
C VAL A 669 -8.98 27.85 -9.88
N GLY A 670 -7.93 27.46 -10.60
CA GLY A 670 -7.98 27.10 -12.02
C GLY A 670 -8.08 28.33 -12.92
N LYS A 671 -7.30 29.38 -12.64
CA LYS A 671 -7.33 30.64 -13.41
C LYS A 671 -5.95 31.28 -13.55
N GLU A 672 -5.74 31.97 -14.68
CA GLU A 672 -4.56 32.80 -14.86
C GLU A 672 -4.56 33.98 -13.88
N MET A 673 -3.42 34.22 -13.27
CA MET A 673 -3.20 35.33 -12.34
C MET A 673 -2.69 36.57 -13.07
N LYS A 674 -3.23 37.73 -12.68
CA LYS A 674 -2.67 39.04 -13.08
C LYS A 674 -1.61 39.43 -12.04
N LEU A 675 -0.38 39.60 -12.53
CA LEU A 675 0.76 39.93 -11.68
C LEU A 675 1.35 41.28 -12.18
N ASP A 676 1.75 42.13 -11.22
CA ASP A 676 2.49 43.35 -11.52
C ASP A 676 3.94 43.00 -11.84
N LYS A 677 4.52 43.70 -12.81
CA LYS A 677 5.91 43.52 -13.18
C LYS A 677 6.76 44.67 -12.71
N ASP A 678 7.85 44.33 -12.00
CA ASP A 678 8.87 45.30 -11.61
C ASP A 678 10.28 44.77 -11.95
N LYS A 679 11.32 45.50 -11.53
CA LYS A 679 12.72 45.14 -11.76
C LYS A 679 13.15 43.83 -11.06
N ASN A 680 12.38 43.34 -10.08
CA ASN A 680 12.69 42.17 -9.29
C ASN A 680 11.93 40.91 -9.77
N GLY A 681 10.91 41.09 -10.66
CA GLY A 681 10.12 39.98 -11.20
C GLY A 681 8.61 40.30 -11.26
N LEU A 682 7.82 39.23 -11.23
CA LEU A 682 6.35 39.27 -11.20
C LEU A 682 5.87 39.27 -9.75
N ARG A 683 4.97 40.18 -9.40
CA ARG A 683 4.50 40.40 -8.01
C ARG A 683 2.99 40.33 -7.88
N ALA A 684 2.55 39.78 -6.72
CA ALA A 684 1.17 39.87 -6.26
C ALA A 684 1.11 40.01 -4.74
N ASP A 685 0.14 40.80 -4.25
CA ASP A 685 -0.22 40.86 -2.85
C ASP A 685 -1.31 39.81 -2.58
N LEU A 686 -1.08 38.90 -1.64
CA LEU A 686 -1.94 37.78 -1.35
C LEU A 686 -2.22 37.65 0.14
N GLU A 687 -3.44 37.23 0.45
CA GLU A 687 -3.84 36.85 1.80
C GLU A 687 -3.74 35.34 1.97
N PHE A 688 -3.16 34.90 3.07
CA PHE A 688 -3.07 33.51 3.50
C PHE A 688 -3.80 33.37 4.84
N ALA A 689 -4.71 32.42 4.94
CA ALA A 689 -5.22 31.98 6.25
C ALA A 689 -4.15 31.21 7.02
N GLY A 690 -4.39 30.91 8.30
CA GLY A 690 -3.47 30.09 9.10
C GLY A 690 -3.35 28.67 8.52
N GLY A 691 -2.13 28.24 8.24
CA GLY A 691 -1.84 26.93 7.63
C GLY A 691 -2.24 26.80 6.14
N ASP A 692 -2.70 27.90 5.51
CA ASP A 692 -3.17 27.89 4.12
C ASP A 692 -2.05 27.62 3.11
N MET A 693 -2.40 27.02 1.98
CA MET A 693 -1.52 26.76 0.85
C MET A 693 -2.00 27.51 -0.40
N LYS A 694 -1.07 28.10 -1.15
CA LYS A 694 -1.28 28.60 -2.52
C LYS A 694 -0.42 27.79 -3.47
N VAL A 695 -0.93 27.53 -4.68
CA VAL A 695 -0.21 26.76 -5.70
C VAL A 695 -0.17 27.53 -7.01
N PHE A 696 1.04 27.88 -7.43
CA PHE A 696 1.30 28.61 -8.66
C PHE A 696 1.85 27.67 -9.72
N ALA A 697 1.07 27.45 -10.80
CA ALA A 697 1.52 26.67 -11.94
C ALA A 697 2.04 27.61 -13.04
N ARG A 698 3.20 27.29 -13.61
CA ARG A 698 3.90 28.13 -14.60
C ARG A 698 4.31 27.28 -15.80
N PRO A 699 3.41 27.03 -16.76
CA PRO A 699 3.75 26.35 -18.00
C PRO A 699 4.68 27.20 -18.88
N ALA A 700 5.41 26.57 -19.79
CA ALA A 700 6.32 27.23 -20.70
C ALA A 700 5.60 28.24 -21.62
N ARG A 701 4.34 27.99 -21.94
CA ARG A 701 3.49 28.81 -22.79
C ARG A 701 2.08 28.92 -22.18
N PRO A 702 1.29 29.96 -22.54
CA PRO A 702 -0.10 30.05 -22.09
C PRO A 702 -0.92 28.84 -22.54
N ILE A 703 -1.73 28.31 -21.61
CA ILE A 703 -2.65 27.22 -21.92
C ILE A 703 -3.74 27.73 -22.86
N GLY A 704 -3.88 27.10 -24.01
CA GLY A 704 -4.90 27.41 -25.01
C GLY A 704 -6.14 26.53 -24.88
N GLY A 705 -5.99 25.29 -24.47
CA GLY A 705 -7.09 24.35 -24.32
C GLY A 705 -6.68 22.93 -24.09
N VAL A 706 -7.69 22.06 -24.07
CA VAL A 706 -7.54 20.60 -24.04
C VAL A 706 -8.13 20.02 -25.32
N LEU A 707 -7.32 19.32 -26.09
CA LEU A 707 -7.80 18.56 -27.26
C LEU A 707 -8.15 17.14 -26.79
N VAL A 708 -9.39 16.74 -27.01
CA VAL A 708 -9.88 15.40 -26.67
C VAL A 708 -10.08 14.62 -27.97
N ALA A 709 -9.33 13.52 -28.12
CA ALA A 709 -9.54 12.61 -29.23
C ALA A 709 -10.86 11.87 -29.08
N SER A 710 -11.57 11.61 -30.20
CA SER A 710 -12.78 10.75 -30.13
C SER A 710 -12.43 9.40 -29.53
N PRO A 711 -13.09 9.00 -28.42
CA PRO A 711 -12.80 7.74 -27.77
C PRO A 711 -13.07 6.53 -28.69
N VAL A 712 -12.25 5.49 -28.53
CA VAL A 712 -12.35 4.26 -29.31
C VAL A 712 -12.82 3.14 -28.39
N VAL A 713 -13.95 2.53 -28.72
CA VAL A 713 -14.45 1.35 -27.99
C VAL A 713 -13.89 0.08 -28.63
N ARG A 714 -13.24 -0.74 -27.81
CA ARG A 714 -12.73 -2.06 -28.20
C ARG A 714 -13.48 -3.15 -27.45
N VAL A 715 -13.77 -4.26 -28.12
CA VAL A 715 -14.42 -5.43 -27.53
C VAL A 715 -13.51 -6.65 -27.75
N ASP A 716 -13.05 -7.25 -26.65
CA ASP A 716 -12.28 -8.50 -26.64
C ASP A 716 -12.81 -9.42 -25.57
N LEU A 717 -13.64 -10.38 -25.96
CA LEU A 717 -14.26 -11.38 -25.07
C LEU A 717 -13.36 -12.61 -24.81
N THR A 718 -12.13 -12.62 -25.32
CA THR A 718 -11.24 -13.78 -25.25
C THR A 718 -10.32 -13.77 -24.03
N ARG A 719 -10.13 -12.62 -23.37
CA ARG A 719 -9.20 -12.46 -22.26
C ARG A 719 -9.90 -12.54 -20.91
N GLU A 720 -9.54 -13.54 -20.15
CA GLU A 720 -9.99 -13.69 -18.77
C GLU A 720 -9.26 -12.68 -17.85
N GLY A 721 -9.97 -12.15 -16.83
CA GLY A 721 -9.38 -11.23 -15.82
C GLY A 721 -9.13 -9.81 -16.32
N GLN A 722 -9.52 -9.46 -17.54
CA GLN A 722 -9.43 -8.11 -18.10
C GLN A 722 -10.80 -7.61 -18.53
N PRO A 723 -11.02 -6.27 -18.59
CA PRO A 723 -12.28 -5.72 -19.06
C PRO A 723 -12.51 -6.10 -20.53
N PRO A 724 -13.59 -6.83 -20.84
CA PRO A 724 -13.87 -7.26 -22.22
C PRO A 724 -14.31 -6.11 -23.14
N ILE A 725 -14.85 -5.04 -22.57
CA ILE A 725 -15.24 -3.84 -23.29
C ILE A 725 -14.46 -2.68 -22.71
N GLN A 726 -13.69 -2.03 -23.55
CA GLN A 726 -12.78 -0.96 -23.14
C GLN A 726 -13.00 0.28 -24.00
N MET A 727 -13.01 1.42 -23.36
CA MET A 727 -12.97 2.73 -23.99
C MET A 727 -11.60 3.35 -23.83
N ASP A 728 -10.86 3.54 -24.92
CA ASP A 728 -9.62 4.27 -24.92
C ASP A 728 -9.88 5.76 -25.13
N LEU A 729 -9.38 6.57 -24.24
CA LEU A 729 -9.49 8.02 -24.21
C LEU A 729 -8.10 8.65 -24.22
N ALA A 730 -7.91 9.68 -25.04
CA ALA A 730 -6.73 10.53 -25.01
C ALA A 730 -7.11 11.99 -24.95
N ALA A 731 -6.47 12.74 -24.04
CA ALA A 731 -6.62 14.18 -23.91
C ALA A 731 -5.24 14.84 -23.90
N THR A 732 -5.07 15.92 -24.63
CA THR A 732 -3.78 16.61 -24.83
C THR A 732 -3.90 18.08 -24.42
N LEU A 733 -3.03 18.52 -23.51
CA LEU A 733 -2.92 19.91 -23.12
C LEU A 733 -2.15 20.68 -24.18
N VAL A 734 -2.73 21.77 -24.69
CA VAL A 734 -2.14 22.55 -25.79
C VAL A 734 -2.10 24.04 -25.49
N ASP A 735 -1.20 24.75 -26.16
CA ASP A 735 -1.17 26.22 -26.22
C ASP A 735 -2.18 26.77 -27.25
N LYS A 736 -2.22 28.08 -27.39
CA LYS A 736 -3.14 28.77 -28.34
C LYS A 736 -2.94 28.40 -29.80
N ASP A 737 -1.76 27.90 -30.14
CA ASP A 737 -1.39 27.49 -31.52
C ASP A 737 -1.55 25.95 -31.70
N ASN A 738 -2.19 25.28 -30.76
CA ASN A 738 -2.38 23.81 -30.67
C ASN A 738 -1.05 23.00 -30.54
N ASN A 739 0.05 23.63 -30.10
CA ASN A 739 1.25 22.89 -29.78
C ASN A 739 1.11 22.25 -28.36
N VAL A 740 1.59 21.02 -28.22
CA VAL A 740 1.54 20.30 -26.94
C VAL A 740 2.38 21.04 -25.91
N ILE A 741 1.81 21.26 -24.72
CA ILE A 741 2.56 21.69 -23.53
C ILE A 741 3.04 20.40 -22.84
N SER A 742 4.31 20.05 -23.06
CA SER A 742 4.89 18.78 -22.61
C SER A 742 5.18 18.76 -21.09
N GLY A 743 4.12 18.71 -20.28
CA GLY A 743 4.21 18.71 -18.82
C GLY A 743 3.11 17.87 -18.18
N THR A 744 3.18 17.76 -16.85
CA THR A 744 2.16 17.09 -16.05
C THR A 744 1.19 18.14 -15.53
N ALA A 745 -0.04 18.16 -16.04
CA ALA A 745 -1.13 19.03 -15.60
C ALA A 745 -2.30 18.21 -15.04
N PRO A 746 -2.94 18.65 -13.95
CA PRO A 746 -4.09 17.97 -13.37
C PRO A 746 -5.33 18.20 -14.25
N LEU A 747 -6.08 17.13 -14.49
CA LEU A 747 -7.30 17.13 -15.30
C LEU A 747 -8.47 16.56 -14.51
N GLN A 748 -9.66 17.09 -14.78
CA GLN A 748 -10.93 16.41 -14.45
C GLN A 748 -11.51 15.82 -15.73
N ILE A 749 -11.92 14.55 -15.68
CA ILE A 749 -12.48 13.81 -16.82
C ILE A 749 -13.87 13.33 -16.42
N VAL A 750 -14.89 13.81 -17.11
CA VAL A 750 -16.30 13.42 -16.88
C VAL A 750 -16.82 12.70 -18.10
N VAL A 751 -17.29 11.45 -17.91
CA VAL A 751 -17.90 10.64 -18.96
C VAL A 751 -19.38 10.45 -18.63
N LYS A 752 -20.25 10.80 -19.57
CA LYS A 752 -21.71 10.71 -19.42
C LYS A 752 -22.32 9.78 -20.44
N ASP A 753 -23.32 9.03 -19.97
CA ASP A 753 -24.15 8.17 -20.83
C ASP A 753 -25.10 9.00 -21.71
N PRO A 754 -25.83 8.38 -22.67
CA PRO A 754 -26.79 9.09 -23.54
C PRO A 754 -27.92 9.81 -22.81
N ALA A 755 -28.24 9.41 -21.57
CA ALA A 755 -29.21 10.08 -20.71
C ALA A 755 -28.64 11.25 -19.91
N GLY A 756 -27.32 11.48 -19.99
CA GLY A 756 -26.61 12.52 -19.26
C GLY A 756 -26.15 12.09 -17.85
N ASN A 757 -26.35 10.82 -17.47
CA ASN A 757 -25.88 10.33 -16.18
C ASN A 757 -24.35 10.19 -16.18
N VAL A 758 -23.71 10.61 -15.10
CA VAL A 758 -22.24 10.50 -14.92
C VAL A 758 -21.86 9.05 -14.69
N ARG A 759 -21.09 8.48 -15.62
CA ARG A 759 -20.51 7.15 -15.49
C ARG A 759 -19.15 7.17 -14.82
N TYR A 760 -18.35 8.19 -15.17
CA TYR A 760 -17.04 8.45 -14.58
C TYR A 760 -16.87 9.94 -14.29
N ASP A 761 -16.35 10.27 -13.11
CA ASP A 761 -15.84 11.59 -12.72
C ASP A 761 -14.48 11.38 -12.06
N LEU A 762 -13.40 11.69 -12.81
CA LEU A 762 -12.05 11.27 -12.46
C LEU A 762 -11.09 12.46 -12.43
N PHE A 763 -10.20 12.44 -11.45
CA PHE A 763 -9.00 13.28 -11.42
C PHE A 763 -7.78 12.48 -11.88
N ARG A 764 -7.15 12.97 -12.96
CA ARG A 764 -5.94 12.39 -13.56
C ARG A 764 -4.98 13.50 -13.91
N ALA A 765 -3.80 13.15 -14.36
CA ALA A 765 -2.83 14.13 -14.85
C ALA A 765 -2.29 13.73 -16.23
N THR A 766 -1.83 14.72 -16.97
CA THR A 766 -1.07 14.47 -18.21
C THR A 766 0.31 13.93 -17.89
N ASP A 767 0.84 13.10 -18.78
CA ASP A 767 2.26 12.71 -18.83
C ASP A 767 2.82 13.26 -20.14
N LEU A 768 3.84 14.10 -20.06
CA LEU A 768 4.39 14.82 -21.22
C LEU A 768 3.30 15.51 -22.06
N GLY A 769 2.31 16.09 -21.40
CA GLY A 769 1.22 16.82 -22.03
C GLY A 769 0.02 15.98 -22.48
N VAL A 770 0.10 14.66 -22.41
CA VAL A 770 -0.96 13.75 -22.84
C VAL A 770 -1.48 12.92 -21.66
N CYS A 771 -2.79 12.82 -21.51
CA CYS A 771 -3.45 11.89 -20.61
C CYS A 771 -4.09 10.77 -21.43
N SER A 772 -3.60 9.55 -21.30
CA SER A 772 -4.16 8.37 -21.92
C SER A 772 -4.78 7.45 -20.87
N LEU A 773 -6.04 7.10 -21.06
CA LEU A 773 -6.78 6.23 -20.16
C LEU A 773 -7.49 5.13 -20.94
N THR A 774 -7.54 3.94 -20.33
CA THR A 774 -8.45 2.88 -20.76
C THR A 774 -9.47 2.64 -19.63
N LEU A 775 -10.73 2.87 -19.93
CA LEU A 775 -11.82 2.72 -18.96
C LEU A 775 -12.74 1.56 -19.37
N PRO A 776 -13.16 0.70 -18.42
CA PRO A 776 -14.08 -0.38 -18.73
C PRO A 776 -15.50 0.15 -18.97
N LEU A 777 -16.17 -0.42 -19.96
CA LEU A 777 -17.61 -0.30 -20.14
C LEU A 777 -18.26 -1.66 -19.85
N ALA A 778 -19.49 -1.63 -19.37
CA ALA A 778 -20.26 -2.84 -19.09
C ALA A 778 -21.08 -3.25 -20.32
N ALA A 779 -21.43 -4.54 -20.40
CA ALA A 779 -22.30 -5.05 -21.46
C ALA A 779 -23.71 -4.48 -21.38
N ASN A 780 -24.16 -4.13 -20.19
CA ASN A 780 -25.45 -3.51 -19.89
C ASN A 780 -25.40 -1.99 -19.69
N ASP A 781 -24.30 -1.32 -20.06
CA ASP A 781 -24.27 0.14 -20.17
C ASP A 781 -25.22 0.60 -21.31
N THR A 782 -25.78 1.79 -21.18
CA THR A 782 -26.78 2.33 -22.10
C THR A 782 -26.21 2.58 -23.51
N GLY A 783 -26.87 2.05 -24.56
CA GLY A 783 -26.46 2.27 -25.93
C GLY A 783 -26.81 3.68 -26.44
N GLY A 784 -25.99 4.21 -27.33
CA GLY A 784 -26.17 5.51 -27.93
C GLY A 784 -24.92 6.38 -27.86
N THR A 785 -25.11 7.70 -28.09
CA THR A 785 -24.03 8.68 -28.09
C THR A 785 -23.63 9.07 -26.67
N TRP A 786 -22.41 8.75 -26.29
CA TRP A 786 -21.78 9.13 -25.02
C TRP A 786 -20.96 10.39 -25.20
N THR A 787 -20.80 11.15 -24.13
CA THR A 787 -20.00 12.38 -24.12
C THR A 787 -18.86 12.28 -23.10
N VAL A 788 -17.72 12.86 -23.47
CA VAL A 788 -16.54 13.02 -22.61
C VAL A 788 -16.18 14.48 -22.53
N GLU A 789 -16.19 15.04 -21.33
CA GLU A 789 -15.71 16.39 -21.03
C GLU A 789 -14.40 16.28 -20.26
N VAL A 790 -13.35 16.97 -20.70
CA VAL A 790 -12.08 17.06 -19.99
C VAL A 790 -11.80 18.53 -19.67
N THR A 791 -11.64 18.81 -18.38
CA THR A 791 -11.30 20.15 -17.88
C THR A 791 -9.86 20.18 -17.40
N ASP A 792 -9.05 21.07 -17.94
CA ASP A 792 -7.76 21.42 -17.37
C ASP A 792 -7.96 22.22 -16.07
N LEU A 793 -7.34 21.75 -14.97
CA LEU A 793 -7.54 22.35 -13.65
C LEU A 793 -6.62 23.53 -13.36
N LEU A 794 -5.70 23.89 -14.28
CA LEU A 794 -4.80 25.03 -14.14
C LEU A 794 -5.42 26.32 -14.71
N ALA A 795 -5.99 26.25 -15.89
CA ALA A 795 -6.59 27.39 -16.59
C ALA A 795 -8.14 27.32 -16.66
N GLY A 796 -8.73 26.20 -16.29
CA GLY A 796 -10.17 25.97 -16.39
C GLY A 796 -10.67 25.78 -17.81
N THR A 797 -9.77 25.50 -18.78
CA THR A 797 -10.15 25.26 -20.17
C THR A 797 -10.75 23.86 -20.34
N LYS A 798 -11.68 23.74 -21.29
CA LYS A 798 -12.42 22.48 -21.53
C LYS A 798 -12.22 21.98 -22.95
N GLY A 799 -12.20 20.66 -23.08
CA GLY A 799 -12.31 19.96 -24.34
C GLY A 799 -13.39 18.89 -24.25
N GLU A 800 -14.05 18.63 -25.36
CA GLU A 800 -15.15 17.68 -25.43
C GLU A 800 -14.99 16.72 -26.62
N ALA A 801 -15.43 15.50 -26.45
CA ALA A 801 -15.57 14.51 -27.51
C ALA A 801 -16.80 13.63 -27.27
N SER A 802 -17.25 12.97 -28.32
CA SER A 802 -18.33 12.00 -28.24
C SER A 802 -17.96 10.70 -28.97
N PHE A 803 -18.63 9.62 -28.59
CA PHE A 803 -18.50 8.31 -29.23
C PHE A 803 -19.81 7.54 -29.17
N GLU A 804 -20.00 6.61 -30.11
CA GLU A 804 -21.15 5.71 -30.12
C GLU A 804 -20.81 4.44 -29.38
N PHE A 805 -21.63 4.08 -28.41
CA PHE A 805 -21.58 2.79 -27.73
C PHE A 805 -22.76 1.90 -28.15
N LYS A 806 -22.43 0.66 -28.54
CA LYS A 806 -23.41 -0.36 -28.86
C LYS A 806 -23.31 -1.47 -27.82
N PRO A 807 -24.32 -1.62 -26.93
CA PRO A 807 -24.29 -2.65 -25.91
C PRO A 807 -24.33 -4.05 -26.56
N LEU A 808 -23.74 -5.00 -25.86
CA LEU A 808 -23.79 -6.39 -26.27
C LEU A 808 -25.19 -6.95 -25.95
N THR A 809 -25.91 -7.40 -26.96
CA THR A 809 -27.24 -8.03 -26.79
C THR A 809 -27.13 -9.53 -26.54
N ARG A 810 -26.05 -10.16 -26.99
CA ARG A 810 -25.74 -11.57 -26.76
C ARG A 810 -24.25 -11.77 -26.62
N ALA A 811 -23.83 -12.55 -25.64
CA ALA A 811 -22.44 -12.95 -25.50
C ALA A 811 -22.34 -14.42 -25.10
N ARG A 812 -21.45 -15.17 -25.76
CA ARG A 812 -21.01 -16.48 -25.26
C ARG A 812 -19.99 -16.27 -24.20
N SER A 813 -20.01 -17.08 -23.16
CA SER A 813 -18.96 -17.17 -22.14
C SER A 813 -18.82 -15.98 -21.20
N LEU A 814 -19.88 -15.15 -21.01
CA LEU A 814 -19.86 -14.08 -20.01
C LEU A 814 -20.16 -14.58 -18.60
N ALA A 815 -20.74 -15.76 -18.48
CA ALA A 815 -21.00 -16.43 -17.23
C ALA A 815 -20.77 -17.92 -17.43
N GLY A 816 -20.43 -18.64 -16.38
CA GLY A 816 -20.12 -20.06 -16.48
C GLY A 816 -20.67 -20.86 -15.31
N ALA A 817 -21.21 -22.06 -15.61
CA ALA A 817 -21.32 -23.10 -14.59
C ALA A 817 -19.98 -23.85 -14.56
N THR A 818 -19.30 -23.85 -13.43
CA THR A 818 -18.10 -24.67 -13.32
C THR A 818 -18.45 -26.04 -12.76
N HIS A 819 -18.09 -27.10 -13.52
CA HIS A 819 -18.05 -28.47 -13.03
C HIS A 819 -16.64 -28.83 -12.55
N ARG A 820 -15.76 -27.83 -12.45
CA ARG A 820 -14.40 -27.97 -11.95
C ARG A 820 -14.31 -27.43 -10.53
N ALA A 821 -13.30 -27.88 -9.83
CA ALA A 821 -13.02 -27.31 -8.52
C ALA A 821 -12.81 -25.79 -8.59
N VAL A 822 -13.28 -25.09 -7.59
CA VAL A 822 -13.04 -23.65 -7.44
C VAL A 822 -11.55 -23.42 -7.22
N PHE A 823 -10.97 -22.45 -7.91
CA PHE A 823 -9.60 -22.00 -7.66
C PHE A 823 -9.46 -20.50 -8.02
N PHE A 824 -8.39 -19.88 -7.56
CA PHE A 824 -8.11 -18.47 -7.85
C PHE A 824 -7.21 -18.36 -9.08
N GLY A 825 -7.45 -17.34 -9.91
CA GLY A 825 -6.69 -17.10 -11.13
C GLY A 825 -5.17 -17.02 -10.89
N ASP A 826 -4.77 -16.37 -9.79
CA ASP A 826 -3.37 -16.18 -9.40
C ASP A 826 -2.70 -17.50 -8.94
N ASP A 827 -3.46 -18.40 -8.34
CA ASP A 827 -2.97 -19.72 -7.93
C ASP A 827 -2.59 -20.61 -9.12
N LYS A 828 -3.21 -20.42 -10.28
CA LYS A 828 -3.00 -21.23 -11.50
C LYS A 828 -1.52 -21.31 -11.90
N ALA A 829 -0.85 -20.15 -11.97
CA ALA A 829 0.56 -20.09 -12.33
C ALA A 829 1.45 -20.77 -11.29
N ASN A 830 1.12 -20.66 -10.01
CA ASN A 830 1.85 -21.28 -8.91
C ASN A 830 1.66 -22.80 -8.89
N ILE A 831 0.45 -23.28 -9.16
CA ILE A 831 0.13 -24.71 -9.29
C ILE A 831 0.94 -25.31 -10.47
N TYR A 832 0.95 -24.63 -11.61
CA TYR A 832 1.74 -25.06 -12.77
C TYR A 832 3.24 -25.13 -12.44
N ARG A 833 3.80 -24.08 -11.78
CA ARG A 833 5.21 -24.06 -11.37
C ARG A 833 5.54 -25.19 -10.41
N PHE A 834 4.66 -25.47 -9.44
CA PHE A 834 4.84 -26.57 -8.50
C PHE A 834 5.10 -27.91 -9.24
N PHE A 835 4.25 -28.30 -10.18
CA PHE A 835 4.41 -29.55 -10.92
C PHE A 835 5.58 -29.53 -11.92
N ARG A 836 5.90 -28.36 -12.47
CA ARG A 836 7.07 -28.23 -13.35
C ARG A 836 8.38 -28.45 -12.59
N ASP A 837 8.48 -27.91 -11.38
CA ASP A 837 9.73 -27.84 -10.63
C ASP A 837 9.91 -29.04 -9.67
N GLN A 838 8.84 -29.67 -9.23
CA GLN A 838 8.90 -30.80 -8.30
C GLN A 838 8.98 -32.15 -9.03
N ARG A 839 9.79 -33.06 -8.46
CA ARG A 839 9.88 -34.47 -8.94
C ARG A 839 9.45 -35.45 -7.86
N ASN A 840 9.46 -35.03 -6.60
CA ASN A 840 8.99 -35.81 -5.48
C ASN A 840 7.99 -34.96 -4.69
N VAL A 841 6.85 -35.54 -4.33
CA VAL A 841 5.81 -34.88 -3.56
C VAL A 841 5.27 -35.79 -2.46
N THR A 842 4.88 -35.21 -1.34
CA THR A 842 4.15 -35.95 -0.30
C THR A 842 2.66 -35.62 -0.42
N ILE A 843 1.80 -36.61 -0.38
CA ILE A 843 0.35 -36.45 -0.38
C ILE A 843 -0.14 -36.69 1.04
N ALA A 844 -0.45 -35.63 1.78
CA ALA A 844 -0.96 -35.68 3.15
C ALA A 844 -2.49 -35.77 3.16
N VAL A 845 -3.03 -36.90 3.56
CA VAL A 845 -4.47 -37.18 3.49
C VAL A 845 -5.16 -37.09 4.83
N GLY A 846 -6.41 -36.64 4.83
CA GLY A 846 -7.34 -36.76 5.95
C GLY A 846 -7.81 -38.22 6.18
N ASP A 847 -8.55 -38.42 7.27
CA ASP A 847 -8.91 -39.75 7.74
C ASP A 847 -9.95 -40.50 6.88
N SER A 848 -10.67 -39.81 5.99
CA SER A 848 -11.73 -40.43 5.20
C SER A 848 -11.20 -41.35 4.10
N ASP A 849 -11.92 -42.45 3.83
CA ASP A 849 -11.55 -43.41 2.80
C ASP A 849 -11.53 -42.80 1.38
N TYR A 850 -12.41 -41.86 1.11
CA TYR A 850 -12.43 -41.21 -0.20
C TYR A 850 -11.23 -40.30 -0.43
N ASN A 851 -10.64 -39.70 0.62
CA ASN A 851 -9.39 -38.94 0.50
C ASN A 851 -8.23 -39.87 0.14
N ARG A 852 -8.17 -41.04 0.75
CA ARG A 852 -7.16 -42.05 0.43
C ARG A 852 -7.30 -42.55 -1.00
N ALA A 853 -8.53 -42.88 -1.43
CA ALA A 853 -8.79 -43.29 -2.80
C ALA A 853 -8.41 -42.21 -3.84
N ALA A 854 -8.67 -40.93 -3.52
CA ALA A 854 -8.26 -39.79 -4.33
C ALA A 854 -6.73 -39.65 -4.43
N ALA A 855 -6.03 -39.83 -3.29
CA ALA A 855 -4.57 -39.83 -3.25
C ALA A 855 -3.95 -40.97 -4.10
N GLU A 856 -4.47 -42.17 -3.98
CA GLU A 856 -4.03 -43.32 -4.81
C GLU A 856 -4.24 -43.06 -6.31
N ARG A 857 -5.36 -42.41 -6.65
CA ARG A 857 -5.62 -41.99 -8.02
C ARG A 857 -4.59 -40.95 -8.48
N LEU A 858 -4.28 -39.96 -7.62
CA LEU A 858 -3.30 -38.90 -7.92
C LEU A 858 -1.90 -39.50 -8.14
N VAL A 859 -1.47 -40.45 -7.32
CA VAL A 859 -0.19 -41.16 -7.52
C VAL A 859 -0.12 -41.81 -8.93
N LYS A 860 -1.20 -42.49 -9.35
CA LYS A 860 -1.29 -43.10 -10.66
C LYS A 860 -1.23 -42.05 -11.80
N ILE A 861 -1.86 -40.92 -11.62
CA ILE A 861 -1.89 -39.82 -12.57
C ILE A 861 -0.52 -39.14 -12.70
N LEU A 862 0.24 -38.97 -11.63
CA LEU A 862 1.52 -38.27 -11.59
C LEU A 862 2.68 -39.12 -12.14
N LYS A 863 2.60 -40.44 -12.02
CA LYS A 863 3.67 -41.36 -12.43
C LYS A 863 4.15 -41.22 -13.90
N PRO A 864 3.29 -41.05 -14.92
CA PRO A 864 3.72 -40.85 -16.32
C PRO A 864 4.52 -39.57 -16.55
N TYR A 865 4.44 -38.62 -15.64
CA TYR A 865 5.12 -37.31 -15.71
C TYR A 865 6.44 -37.29 -14.92
N ASN A 866 6.93 -38.48 -14.49
CA ASN A 866 8.13 -38.63 -13.67
C ASN A 866 8.06 -37.88 -12.33
N ILE A 867 6.87 -37.85 -11.75
CA ILE A 867 6.65 -37.32 -10.41
C ILE A 867 6.36 -38.47 -9.47
N THR A 868 7.23 -38.66 -8.49
CA THR A 868 7.08 -39.68 -7.46
C THR A 868 6.26 -39.08 -6.31
N ALA A 869 5.21 -39.79 -5.90
CA ALA A 869 4.33 -39.30 -4.81
C ALA A 869 4.22 -40.35 -3.71
N GLU A 870 4.42 -39.94 -2.45
CA GLU A 870 4.22 -40.72 -1.24
C GLU A 870 2.96 -40.30 -0.53
N ILE A 871 2.11 -41.29 -0.12
CA ILE A 871 0.89 -41.00 0.64
C ILE A 871 1.19 -41.15 2.13
N VAL A 872 0.86 -40.11 2.92
CA VAL A 872 0.97 -40.13 4.38
C VAL A 872 -0.36 -39.71 5.00
N LEU A 873 -0.69 -40.24 6.15
CA LEU A 873 -1.85 -39.81 6.92
C LEU A 873 -1.47 -38.55 7.68
N ALA A 874 -2.13 -37.40 7.43
CA ALA A 874 -1.73 -36.08 7.97
C ALA A 874 -1.53 -36.09 9.50
N LYS A 875 -2.40 -36.79 10.25
CA LYS A 875 -2.29 -36.89 11.71
C LYS A 875 -1.12 -37.70 12.22
N THR A 876 -0.46 -38.48 11.35
CA THR A 876 0.72 -39.29 11.73
C THR A 876 2.03 -38.59 11.42
N VAL A 877 2.00 -37.50 10.68
CA VAL A 877 3.20 -36.71 10.38
C VAL A 877 3.57 -35.90 11.63
N PRO A 878 4.76 -36.09 12.21
CA PRO A 878 5.15 -35.34 13.38
C PRO A 878 5.28 -33.86 13.06
N ALA A 879 4.66 -33.03 13.89
CA ALA A 879 4.87 -31.59 13.90
C ALA A 879 5.90 -31.26 14.96
N ARG A 880 6.89 -30.46 14.60
CA ARG A 880 7.94 -30.04 15.52
C ARG A 880 8.30 -28.58 15.31
N GLU A 881 8.94 -28.00 16.29
CA GLU A 881 9.62 -26.72 16.09
C GLU A 881 10.81 -26.90 15.14
N LEU A 882 10.99 -25.94 14.23
CA LEU A 882 12.13 -25.94 13.34
C LEU A 882 13.42 -25.72 14.12
N THR A 883 14.50 -26.41 13.71
CA THR A 883 15.85 -26.10 14.18
C THR A 883 16.28 -24.74 13.63
N ASP A 884 17.32 -24.17 14.25
CA ASP A 884 17.85 -22.88 13.79
C ASP A 884 18.41 -22.96 12.37
N GLU A 885 19.04 -24.07 12.00
CA GLU A 885 19.57 -24.28 10.67
C GLU A 885 18.46 -24.35 9.61
N GLU A 886 17.37 -25.05 9.92
CA GLU A 886 16.20 -25.13 9.06
C GLU A 886 15.52 -23.77 8.92
N ALA A 887 15.40 -23.06 10.03
CA ALA A 887 14.87 -21.71 10.06
C ALA A 887 15.74 -20.74 9.21
N HIS A 888 17.05 -20.80 9.31
CA HIS A 888 17.97 -20.04 8.46
C HIS A 888 17.86 -20.41 6.98
N THR A 889 17.76 -21.69 6.69
CA THR A 889 17.61 -22.17 5.30
C THR A 889 16.32 -21.64 4.70
N TRP A 890 15.26 -21.59 5.48
CA TRP A 890 13.98 -21.07 5.02
C TRP A 890 13.97 -19.54 4.81
N CYS A 891 14.60 -18.78 5.71
CA CYS A 891 14.75 -17.33 5.54
C CYS A 891 15.53 -16.95 4.28
N GLY A 892 16.34 -17.86 3.75
CA GLY A 892 17.31 -17.55 2.67
C GLY A 892 18.36 -16.55 3.15
N THR A 893 19.51 -16.60 2.74
CA THR A 893 20.67 -15.68 2.70
C THR A 893 21.03 -14.74 3.85
N VAL A 894 20.13 -14.30 4.74
CA VAL A 894 20.47 -13.26 5.74
C VAL A 894 21.53 -13.74 6.71
N ALA A 895 21.52 -15.00 7.00
CA ALA A 895 22.31 -15.56 8.05
C ALA A 895 23.21 -16.71 7.57
N ALA A 896 23.70 -16.64 6.34
CA ALA A 896 24.71 -17.60 5.90
C ALA A 896 25.85 -17.65 6.93
N GLY A 897 25.92 -18.73 7.68
CA GLY A 897 26.88 -18.91 8.74
C GLY A 897 26.41 -18.52 10.17
N ALA A 898 25.25 -17.92 10.34
CA ALA A 898 24.75 -17.67 11.68
C ALA A 898 24.31 -18.98 12.36
N LYS A 899 24.96 -19.30 13.47
CA LYS A 899 24.58 -20.44 14.32
C LYS A 899 23.80 -19.96 15.52
N SER A 900 22.67 -20.59 15.79
CA SER A 900 21.84 -20.24 16.93
C SER A 900 22.48 -20.55 18.28
N GLY A 901 22.06 -19.81 19.28
CA GLY A 901 22.40 -20.07 20.69
C GLY A 901 21.16 -19.99 21.56
N VAL A 902 21.37 -20.21 22.86
CA VAL A 902 20.30 -20.07 23.85
C VAL A 902 19.70 -18.68 23.76
N ARG A 903 18.40 -18.58 23.65
CA ARG A 903 17.64 -17.35 23.38
C ARG A 903 16.96 -16.88 24.64
N PRO A 904 17.42 -15.81 25.27
CA PRO A 904 16.65 -15.15 26.32
C PRO A 904 15.40 -14.52 25.72
N GLY A 905 14.25 -14.67 26.32
CA GLY A 905 13.00 -14.00 25.92
C GLY A 905 12.19 -14.69 24.83
N ARG A 906 12.52 -15.93 24.47
CA ARG A 906 11.75 -16.72 23.48
C ARG A 906 10.33 -17.08 23.95
N GLU A 907 10.06 -16.96 25.24
CA GLU A 907 8.78 -17.34 25.84
C GLU A 907 7.56 -16.66 25.20
N ASN A 908 7.77 -15.51 24.56
CA ASN A 908 6.74 -14.72 23.88
C ASN A 908 6.79 -14.78 22.34
N SER A 909 7.76 -15.49 21.76
CA SER A 909 7.80 -15.65 20.30
C SER A 909 6.99 -16.88 19.91
N PRO A 910 6.05 -16.79 18.96
CA PRO A 910 5.34 -17.96 18.48
C PRO A 910 6.36 -18.94 17.87
N ALA A 911 6.26 -20.21 18.27
CA ALA A 911 7.06 -21.24 17.67
C ALA A 911 6.79 -21.31 16.16
N VAL A 912 7.83 -21.37 15.36
CA VAL A 912 7.69 -21.72 13.96
C VAL A 912 7.59 -23.23 13.88
N VAL A 913 6.39 -23.70 13.63
CA VAL A 913 6.09 -25.14 13.58
C VAL A 913 6.20 -25.62 12.15
N GLY A 914 6.99 -26.64 11.93
CA GLY A 914 7.08 -27.38 10.68
C GLY A 914 6.64 -28.82 10.83
N TRP A 915 6.19 -29.41 9.75
CA TRP A 915 5.97 -30.85 9.66
C TRP A 915 7.21 -31.55 9.10
N GLU A 916 7.53 -32.73 9.58
CA GLU A 916 8.59 -33.59 9.01
C GLU A 916 8.13 -34.18 7.69
N LEU A 917 8.07 -33.34 6.67
CA LEU A 917 7.70 -33.71 5.31
C LEU A 917 8.96 -33.74 4.44
N PRO A 918 9.27 -34.85 3.81
CA PRO A 918 10.49 -34.98 3.00
C PRO A 918 10.43 -34.18 1.70
N HIS A 919 9.23 -33.80 1.26
CA HIS A 919 9.00 -33.12 -0.03
C HIS A 919 7.86 -32.11 0.10
N PRO A 920 7.71 -31.19 -0.88
CA PRO A 920 6.53 -30.33 -1.01
C PRO A 920 5.25 -31.16 -0.98
N VAL A 921 4.18 -30.59 -0.43
CA VAL A 921 3.01 -31.37 -0.03
C VAL A 921 1.77 -31.07 -0.88
N ILE A 922 0.98 -32.11 -1.15
CA ILE A 922 -0.40 -31.99 -1.63
C ILE A 922 -1.30 -32.45 -0.48
N VAL A 923 -2.13 -31.53 0.03
CA VAL A 923 -3.00 -31.80 1.19
C VAL A 923 -4.41 -32.09 0.71
N LEU A 924 -4.96 -33.25 1.08
CA LEU A 924 -6.33 -33.66 0.73
C LEU A 924 -7.16 -33.84 1.99
N GLY A 925 -8.37 -33.31 2.00
CA GLY A 925 -9.33 -33.50 3.08
C GLY A 925 -10.19 -32.27 3.35
N THR A 926 -10.65 -32.19 4.61
CA THR A 926 -11.33 -31.02 5.17
C THR A 926 -10.63 -30.57 6.44
N PRO A 927 -10.88 -29.36 6.93
CA PRO A 927 -10.35 -28.91 8.22
C PRO A 927 -10.75 -29.81 9.40
N GLU A 928 -11.85 -30.57 9.28
CA GLU A 928 -12.35 -31.48 10.31
C GLU A 928 -11.61 -32.82 10.33
N ASP A 929 -11.09 -33.29 9.21
CA ASP A 929 -10.43 -34.59 9.09
C ASP A 929 -8.91 -34.52 8.80
N ASN A 930 -8.35 -33.31 8.54
CA ASN A 930 -6.94 -33.12 8.25
C ASN A 930 -6.35 -31.99 9.11
N VAL A 931 -5.42 -32.36 10.00
CA VAL A 931 -4.81 -31.42 10.96
C VAL A 931 -4.08 -30.24 10.29
N MET A 932 -3.52 -30.45 9.07
CA MET A 932 -2.85 -29.39 8.34
C MET A 932 -3.86 -28.36 7.80
N LEU A 933 -5.02 -28.82 7.33
CA LEU A 933 -6.11 -27.94 6.89
C LEU A 933 -6.77 -27.25 8.07
N SER A 934 -6.87 -27.90 9.23
CA SER A 934 -7.35 -27.27 10.46
C SER A 934 -6.49 -26.06 10.84
N LEU A 935 -5.15 -26.22 10.82
CA LEU A 935 -4.21 -25.12 11.06
C LEU A 935 -4.37 -23.98 10.02
N MET A 936 -4.49 -24.33 8.74
CA MET A 936 -4.68 -23.32 7.69
C MET A 936 -5.98 -22.53 7.88
N LYS A 937 -7.05 -23.18 8.34
CA LYS A 937 -8.32 -22.53 8.69
C LYS A 937 -8.15 -21.60 9.87
N GLU A 938 -7.51 -22.04 10.95
CA GLU A 938 -7.23 -21.24 12.15
C GLU A 938 -6.42 -19.97 11.79
N ARG A 939 -5.42 -20.12 10.94
CA ARG A 939 -4.59 -19.00 10.45
C ARG A 939 -5.26 -18.13 9.39
N ARG A 940 -6.47 -18.46 8.95
CA ARG A 940 -7.24 -17.75 7.92
C ARG A 940 -6.54 -17.68 6.55
N VAL A 941 -5.74 -18.69 6.22
CA VAL A 941 -5.02 -18.76 4.94
C VAL A 941 -5.73 -19.60 3.89
N LEU A 942 -6.79 -20.28 4.23
CA LEU A 942 -7.69 -20.88 3.25
C LEU A 942 -8.54 -19.79 2.60
N PRO A 943 -8.70 -19.81 1.25
CA PRO A 943 -9.49 -18.78 0.56
C PRO A 943 -10.93 -18.70 1.06
N TYR A 944 -11.53 -19.88 1.27
CA TYR A 944 -12.86 -20.02 1.85
C TYR A 944 -12.87 -21.21 2.82
N THR A 945 -13.73 -21.13 3.82
CA THR A 945 -14.05 -22.30 4.65
C THR A 945 -15.12 -23.12 3.91
N PRO A 946 -14.79 -24.36 3.48
CA PRO A 946 -15.74 -25.19 2.75
C PRO A 946 -16.86 -25.68 3.66
N ASP A 947 -18.08 -25.69 3.13
CA ASP A 947 -19.26 -26.24 3.79
C ASP A 947 -20.20 -26.93 2.77
N ALA A 948 -21.36 -27.39 3.21
CA ALA A 948 -22.33 -28.07 2.36
C ALA A 948 -22.90 -27.16 1.25
N THR A 949 -22.77 -25.86 1.37
CA THR A 949 -23.26 -24.86 0.40
C THR A 949 -22.16 -24.32 -0.50
N PHE A 950 -20.92 -24.26 -0.01
CA PHE A 950 -19.77 -23.81 -0.80
C PHE A 950 -18.47 -24.55 -0.40
N PRO A 951 -17.71 -25.13 -1.33
CA PRO A 951 -18.09 -25.34 -2.74
C PRO A 951 -19.29 -26.28 -2.91
N GLY A 952 -19.76 -26.87 -1.83
CA GLY A 952 -20.94 -27.68 -1.77
C GLY A 952 -20.75 -29.13 -2.22
N ARG A 953 -21.85 -29.91 -2.17
CA ARG A 953 -21.86 -31.33 -2.57
C ARG A 953 -21.47 -31.52 -4.04
N GLY A 954 -20.62 -32.48 -4.32
CA GLY A 954 -20.14 -32.80 -5.66
C GLY A 954 -19.05 -31.87 -6.19
N ASN A 955 -18.70 -30.84 -5.45
CA ASN A 955 -17.70 -29.85 -5.84
C ASN A 955 -16.48 -29.84 -4.89
N GLY A 956 -15.33 -29.49 -5.44
CA GLY A 956 -14.09 -29.34 -4.71
C GLY A 956 -13.50 -27.94 -4.82
N MET A 957 -12.48 -27.67 -4.02
CA MET A 957 -11.69 -26.45 -4.05
C MET A 957 -10.22 -26.81 -4.18
N VAL A 958 -9.49 -26.07 -5.00
CA VAL A 958 -8.03 -26.19 -5.16
C VAL A 958 -7.41 -24.85 -4.81
N ALA A 959 -6.39 -24.86 -3.95
CA ALA A 959 -5.66 -23.67 -3.57
C ALA A 959 -4.15 -23.96 -3.51
N TRP A 960 -3.36 -22.93 -3.75
CA TRP A 960 -1.94 -22.96 -3.50
C TRP A 960 -1.63 -22.09 -2.28
N ASN A 961 -0.81 -22.60 -1.37
CA ASN A 961 -0.38 -21.89 -0.18
C ASN A 961 1.15 -21.91 -0.07
N LEU A 962 1.72 -20.76 0.26
CA LEU A 962 3.16 -20.59 0.42
C LEU A 962 3.53 -20.73 1.89
N HIS A 963 4.48 -21.59 2.19
CA HIS A 963 5.07 -21.75 3.54
C HIS A 963 4.10 -21.89 4.71
N THR A 964 2.86 -22.26 4.48
CA THR A 964 1.84 -22.32 5.54
C THR A 964 2.03 -23.48 6.51
N LEU A 965 2.79 -24.50 6.12
CA LEU A 965 3.13 -25.67 6.92
C LEU A 965 4.55 -25.60 7.49
N GLY A 966 5.16 -24.42 7.49
CA GLY A 966 6.55 -24.21 7.93
C GLY A 966 7.56 -24.32 6.77
N HIS A 967 8.81 -24.46 7.12
CA HIS A 967 10.00 -24.66 6.32
C HIS A 967 9.79 -24.95 4.83
N ASP A 968 10.01 -23.98 3.97
CA ASP A 968 9.98 -24.04 2.48
C ASP A 968 8.97 -25.04 1.84
N VAL A 969 7.93 -25.38 2.60
CA VAL A 969 6.91 -26.32 2.17
C VAL A 969 5.81 -25.57 1.43
N HIS A 970 5.90 -25.61 0.12
CA HIS A 970 4.77 -25.22 -0.71
C HIS A 970 3.69 -26.28 -0.58
N ALA A 971 2.47 -25.84 -0.28
CA ALA A 971 1.32 -26.71 -0.15
C ALA A 971 0.33 -26.47 -1.29
N LEU A 972 -0.03 -27.53 -2.00
CA LEU A 972 -1.23 -27.55 -2.82
C LEU A 972 -2.35 -28.17 -1.98
N VAL A 973 -3.51 -27.56 -1.99
CA VAL A 973 -4.64 -27.93 -1.15
C VAL A 973 -5.80 -28.37 -2.04
N CYS A 974 -6.33 -29.57 -1.80
CA CYS A 974 -7.59 -30.05 -2.37
C CYS A 974 -8.59 -30.29 -1.25
N ILE A 975 -9.66 -29.53 -1.22
CA ILE A 975 -10.71 -29.60 -0.21
C ILE A 975 -12.01 -29.96 -0.89
N ALA A 976 -12.77 -30.89 -0.31
CA ALA A 976 -14.11 -31.23 -0.81
C ALA A 976 -14.99 -31.76 0.32
N TYR A 977 -16.27 -31.48 0.23
CA TYR A 977 -17.26 -31.94 1.18
C TYR A 977 -17.56 -33.45 1.06
N ASP A 978 -17.37 -34.03 -0.13
CA ASP A 978 -17.67 -35.43 -0.43
C ASP A 978 -16.70 -36.05 -1.44
N ALA A 979 -16.84 -37.34 -1.68
CA ALA A 979 -15.99 -38.10 -2.61
C ALA A 979 -16.04 -37.60 -4.06
N ALA A 980 -17.21 -37.16 -4.53
CA ALA A 980 -17.36 -36.65 -5.90
C ALA A 980 -16.60 -35.32 -6.03
N GLY A 981 -16.73 -34.43 -5.08
CA GLY A 981 -15.99 -33.16 -5.02
C GLY A 981 -14.47 -33.35 -4.89
N MET A 982 -14.00 -34.31 -4.09
CA MET A 982 -12.60 -34.64 -3.99
C MET A 982 -12.03 -35.17 -5.32
N SER A 983 -12.78 -36.03 -6.01
CA SER A 983 -12.41 -36.51 -7.36
C SER A 983 -12.31 -35.36 -8.37
N GLN A 984 -13.21 -34.38 -8.26
CA GLN A 984 -13.21 -33.17 -9.06
C GLN A 984 -11.98 -32.30 -8.75
N ALA A 985 -11.69 -32.06 -7.45
CA ALA A 985 -10.52 -31.27 -7.00
C ALA A 985 -9.21 -31.85 -7.54
N VAL A 986 -9.01 -33.19 -7.37
CA VAL A 986 -7.82 -33.88 -7.87
C VAL A 986 -7.72 -33.82 -9.40
N GLY A 987 -8.84 -33.96 -10.11
CA GLY A 987 -8.89 -33.80 -11.56
C GLY A 987 -8.48 -32.41 -12.02
N THR A 988 -9.03 -31.38 -11.37
CA THR A 988 -8.69 -29.97 -11.65
C THR A 988 -7.22 -29.65 -11.32
N LEU A 989 -6.71 -30.16 -10.20
CA LEU A 989 -5.30 -30.01 -9.85
C LEU A 989 -4.39 -30.56 -10.92
N PHE A 990 -4.72 -31.75 -11.46
CA PHE A 990 -4.00 -32.37 -12.54
C PHE A 990 -4.06 -31.53 -13.82
N GLU A 991 -5.23 -31.10 -14.24
CA GLU A 991 -5.41 -30.27 -15.45
C GLU A 991 -4.62 -28.97 -15.37
N LEU A 992 -4.59 -28.30 -14.21
CA LEU A 992 -3.84 -27.07 -13.99
C LEU A 992 -2.33 -27.27 -13.93
N GLY A 993 -1.88 -28.38 -13.33
CA GLY A 993 -0.47 -28.63 -13.06
C GLY A 993 0.26 -29.36 -14.20
N VAL A 994 -0.36 -30.37 -14.76
CA VAL A 994 0.28 -31.33 -15.68
C VAL A 994 -0.39 -31.36 -17.05
N GLY A 995 -1.68 -31.06 -17.10
CA GLY A 995 -2.50 -31.21 -18.31
C GLY A 995 -2.32 -30.11 -19.38
N LEU A 996 -1.48 -29.12 -19.14
CA LEU A 996 -0.82 -28.29 -20.13
C LEU A 996 -1.62 -27.22 -20.87
N ASP A 997 -2.88 -26.98 -20.57
CA ASP A 997 -3.53 -25.84 -21.22
C ASP A 997 -3.84 -24.71 -20.22
N PRO A 998 -2.98 -23.68 -20.12
CA PRO A 998 -3.26 -22.48 -19.33
C PRO A 998 -4.48 -21.71 -19.84
N LEU A 999 -5.00 -22.04 -21.03
CA LEU A 999 -6.11 -21.38 -21.70
C LEU A 999 -7.40 -22.19 -21.65
N LEU A 1000 -7.43 -23.36 -21.01
CA LEU A 1000 -8.67 -24.14 -20.88
C LEU A 1000 -9.77 -23.29 -20.23
N PRO A 1001 -10.92 -23.11 -20.89
CA PRO A 1001 -12.03 -22.36 -20.33
C PRO A 1001 -12.50 -23.04 -19.04
N LEU A 1002 -12.54 -22.27 -17.97
CA LEU A 1002 -12.94 -22.71 -16.65
C LEU A 1002 -14.42 -23.02 -16.51
N ALA A 1003 -15.20 -22.61 -17.48
CA ALA A 1003 -16.64 -22.68 -17.43
C ALA A 1003 -17.18 -23.47 -18.61
N LEU A 1004 -18.28 -24.18 -18.38
CA LEU A 1004 -19.10 -24.69 -19.46
C LEU A 1004 -19.65 -23.51 -20.27
N PRO A 1005 -19.83 -23.67 -21.60
CA PRO A 1005 -20.45 -22.66 -22.41
C PRO A 1005 -21.83 -22.33 -21.84
N SER A 1006 -22.04 -21.11 -21.43
CA SER A 1006 -23.30 -20.55 -21.08
C SER A 1006 -23.74 -19.53 -22.13
N SER A 1007 -25.02 -19.33 -22.31
CA SER A 1007 -25.54 -18.21 -23.10
C SER A 1007 -26.03 -17.11 -22.18
N ALA A 1008 -25.67 -15.88 -22.49
CA ALA A 1008 -26.22 -14.71 -21.83
C ALA A 1008 -27.02 -13.88 -22.84
N THR A 1009 -28.21 -13.45 -22.45
CA THR A 1009 -28.99 -12.43 -23.16
C THR A 1009 -29.02 -11.17 -22.30
N ILE A 1010 -28.80 -10.03 -22.92
CA ILE A 1010 -28.72 -8.74 -22.25
C ILE A 1010 -29.78 -7.83 -22.82
N GLU A 1011 -30.69 -7.35 -21.98
CA GLU A 1011 -31.68 -6.35 -22.28
C GLU A 1011 -31.40 -5.07 -21.51
N VAL A 1012 -31.19 -3.98 -22.22
CA VAL A 1012 -30.96 -2.65 -21.66
C VAL A 1012 -32.20 -1.81 -21.91
N ALA A 1013 -32.71 -1.15 -20.89
CA ALA A 1013 -33.85 -0.24 -21.05
C ALA A 1013 -33.48 0.87 -22.05
N LYS A 1014 -34.40 1.17 -22.95
CA LYS A 1014 -34.22 2.21 -23.97
C LYS A 1014 -34.37 3.60 -23.36
#